data_1485e0dd965cfd6a06c5beaf2a468632
#
_entry.id   1485e0dd965cfd6a06c5beaf2a468632
#
_cell.length_a   1.000
_cell.length_b   1.000
_cell.length_c   1.000
_cell.angle_alpha   90.00
_cell.angle_beta   90.00
_cell.angle_gamma   90.00
#
_symmetry.space_group_name_H-M   'P 1'
#
loop_
_entity.id
_entity.type
_entity.pdbx_description
1 polymer ?
#
loop_
_entity_poly.entity_id
_entity_poly.type
_entity_poly.pdbx_seq_one_letter_code
_entity_poly.pdbx_strand_id
1 'polypeptide(L)'
;MYYPSSLLAYARNAAVIGLCVVLSPLGFAQTAPAPATPLPDDPAADSSVVKMNPFDVSTSKDYGYRKMSSVTSSKTGELISQMPQSIEVISSELLKDFVANQGNDAFRYSSSVTVSENEVGQADVFNLRGFALPRYYNGVALANASSLVPINIWDNIDRIEVVKGPVGLYYANSTPNGVANYITKKPQFINSSSIDFTYGSYQFGKVVVDDQQLVGKYAAIRVIASGAEHGAGYRTGSPTRYTFVSPSVTIRPFKTLEVTAELDYLNEHDGYQGGANAWAYSFNPDWQKDLTTPTPQILSYFQTTYNLATPAAAQAFIQTRWSPPNSAAGPALATWSADMQKITGTAPFLYTTQHVNWSLYSPLGDRLAPQSNQSTYGGNSPTYEVSVTETPFPELSLRYHWVHAATNQEFVRQIIQPNTNGFRANGEVNSLDASNLALQGTNNFGRDAYNDTQQVDLHFEKTVWDIKNEFGVGAEMLRTASVITVAPLDFTKAGTVTTPGGTVLTGIQIYQNYDPFGGGSVPSLYALQSGPPVINGHANLAKDHQYYASYRVSFFDDRVHALFGVNQYTVDPSGPLNSPIGHKNTTYTYGAIGEVVKGLSVFASHSSAVQFTNQQSASGIGVLPSDNAHVLNSELDKGYEVGVKTTWHNDELTCTSSYYDDERNGVVAGDQLRTLTDPRNANVTTVQFFTNGGLYRSRGIDTDLTWTPNQSFQLVLNYNHSLEAQIVSDPSVNPNTPGSLAYQREFLLPLSHAPRDRFNLVGKYNFRGGFLDKVSVGGAIRYSSTYEITNSASYNLWVPTETMLDAFISYRMKLGNIPADLKLNVTNLTNVKDDYTWGDGITEYATLTLHF
;
A
#
# COMPACT_ATOMS: atom_id res chain seq x y z
N MET A 1 -10.21 24.51 -27.96
CA MET A 1 -11.68 24.58 -27.77
C MET A 1 -12.05 23.38 -26.92
N TYR A 2 -12.20 23.59 -25.63
CA TYR A 2 -12.60 22.54 -24.71
C TYR A 2 -14.11 22.34 -24.78
N TYR A 3 -14.54 21.13 -25.10
CA TYR A 3 -15.94 20.73 -24.98
C TYR A 3 -16.26 20.38 -23.53
N PRO A 4 -17.40 20.76 -22.97
CA PRO A 4 -17.81 20.40 -21.63
C PRO A 4 -18.36 18.96 -21.64
N SER A 5 -17.47 17.97 -21.63
CA SER A 5 -17.84 16.56 -21.45
C SER A 5 -18.22 16.23 -19.99
N SER A 6 -17.93 17.15 -19.06
CA SER A 6 -18.17 16.95 -17.63
C SER A 6 -19.66 16.86 -17.24
N LEU A 7 -20.54 17.62 -17.86
CA LEU A 7 -21.98 17.61 -17.55
C LEU A 7 -22.68 16.30 -17.93
N LEU A 8 -22.23 15.62 -18.98
CA LEU A 8 -22.77 14.32 -19.40
C LEU A 8 -22.27 13.17 -18.53
N ALA A 9 -21.05 13.27 -18.00
CA ALA A 9 -20.51 12.30 -17.03
C ALA A 9 -21.24 12.42 -15.68
N TYR A 10 -21.52 13.66 -15.23
CA TYR A 10 -22.34 13.89 -14.02
C TYR A 10 -23.75 13.36 -14.20
N ALA A 11 -24.37 13.54 -15.36
CA ALA A 11 -25.70 13.03 -15.65
C ALA A 11 -25.75 11.49 -15.69
N ARG A 12 -24.69 10.85 -16.16
CA ARG A 12 -24.59 9.37 -16.22
C ARG A 12 -24.31 8.74 -14.87
N ASN A 13 -23.45 9.33 -14.06
CA ASN A 13 -23.19 8.90 -12.69
C ASN A 13 -24.40 9.20 -11.78
N ALA A 14 -25.06 10.34 -11.95
CA ALA A 14 -26.31 10.66 -11.28
C ALA A 14 -27.47 9.71 -11.66
N ALA A 15 -27.49 9.16 -12.87
CA ALA A 15 -28.49 8.21 -13.31
C ALA A 15 -28.33 6.83 -12.62
N VAL A 16 -27.09 6.37 -12.39
CA VAL A 16 -26.81 5.12 -11.63
C VAL A 16 -27.15 5.31 -10.14
N ILE A 17 -26.80 6.45 -9.57
CA ILE A 17 -27.13 6.82 -8.18
C ILE A 17 -28.64 7.03 -8.06
N GLY A 18 -29.28 7.65 -9.04
CA GLY A 18 -30.73 7.84 -9.12
C GLY A 18 -31.51 6.52 -9.17
N LEU A 19 -30.96 5.48 -9.80
CA LEU A 19 -31.58 4.15 -9.84
C LEU A 19 -31.54 3.45 -8.47
N CYS A 20 -30.48 3.67 -7.69
CA CYS A 20 -30.38 3.15 -6.34
C CYS A 20 -31.35 3.85 -5.38
N VAL A 21 -31.61 5.15 -5.56
CA VAL A 21 -32.57 5.93 -4.75
C VAL A 21 -34.03 5.57 -5.09
N VAL A 22 -34.31 5.20 -6.35
CA VAL A 22 -35.67 4.80 -6.79
C VAL A 22 -36.04 3.40 -6.31
N LEU A 23 -35.05 2.54 -5.98
CA LEU A 23 -35.31 1.22 -5.41
C LEU A 23 -35.50 1.24 -3.89
N SER A 24 -35.20 2.34 -3.23
CA SER A 24 -35.58 2.54 -1.83
C SER A 24 -37.10 2.70 -1.77
N PRO A 25 -37.85 1.90 -0.99
CA PRO A 25 -39.29 2.15 -0.83
C PRO A 25 -39.43 3.58 -0.30
N LEU A 26 -40.18 4.41 -1.00
CA LEU A 26 -40.56 5.73 -0.56
C LEU A 26 -41.21 5.58 0.82
N GLY A 27 -40.40 5.54 1.84
CA GLY A 27 -40.80 5.54 3.23
C GLY A 27 -41.43 6.88 3.52
N PHE A 28 -42.66 6.87 3.91
CA PHE A 28 -43.37 8.02 4.49
C PHE A 28 -42.43 8.71 5.48
N ALA A 29 -42.27 10.01 5.34
CA ALA A 29 -41.56 10.85 6.28
C ALA A 29 -42.06 10.61 7.68
N GLN A 30 -41.46 9.70 8.42
CA GLN A 30 -41.62 9.63 9.85
C GLN A 30 -40.80 10.78 10.44
N THR A 31 -41.43 11.57 11.26
CA THR A 31 -40.80 12.62 12.08
C THR A 31 -39.51 12.07 12.69
N ALA A 32 -38.41 12.75 12.42
CA ALA A 32 -37.09 12.42 12.97
C ALA A 32 -37.22 12.12 14.48
N PRO A 33 -36.73 10.99 14.97
CA PRO A 33 -36.63 10.78 16.41
C PRO A 33 -35.75 11.87 16.99
N ALA A 34 -36.24 12.54 18.03
CA ALA A 34 -35.43 13.44 18.83
C ALA A 34 -34.17 12.71 19.28
N PRO A 35 -33.01 13.39 19.44
CA PRO A 35 -31.80 12.77 19.94
C PRO A 35 -32.16 12.00 21.21
N ALA A 36 -31.89 10.70 21.23
CA ALA A 36 -32.22 9.81 22.31
C ALA A 36 -31.66 10.37 23.63
N THR A 37 -32.53 10.88 24.45
CA THR A 37 -32.26 11.05 25.88
C THR A 37 -31.96 9.65 26.42
N PRO A 38 -30.94 9.47 27.27
CA PRO A 38 -30.70 8.20 27.93
C PRO A 38 -31.99 7.83 28.65
N LEU A 39 -32.58 6.69 28.30
CA LEU A 39 -33.72 6.12 29.01
C LEU A 39 -33.30 5.88 30.45
N PRO A 40 -34.17 6.21 31.45
CA PRO A 40 -33.95 5.79 32.81
C PRO A 40 -33.95 4.25 32.86
N ASP A 41 -33.07 3.71 33.69
CA ASP A 41 -32.93 2.28 33.95
C ASP A 41 -34.31 1.65 34.19
N ASP A 42 -34.81 0.84 33.27
CA ASP A 42 -35.99 0.02 33.44
C ASP A 42 -35.57 -1.30 34.11
N PRO A 43 -35.91 -1.55 35.37
CA PRO A 43 -35.44 -2.72 36.11
C PRO A 43 -36.12 -4.04 35.71
N ALA A 44 -36.81 -4.10 34.58
CA ALA A 44 -37.53 -5.29 34.11
C ALA A 44 -37.20 -5.74 32.68
N ALA A 45 -36.13 -5.24 32.09
CA ALA A 45 -35.63 -5.83 30.85
C ALA A 45 -34.94 -7.17 31.17
N ASP A 46 -35.54 -8.23 30.70
CA ASP A 46 -35.03 -9.60 30.71
C ASP A 46 -33.53 -9.60 30.34
N SER A 47 -32.66 -9.85 31.30
CA SER A 47 -31.19 -9.86 31.16
C SER A 47 -30.71 -11.14 30.42
N SER A 48 -31.38 -11.51 29.33
CA SER A 48 -30.77 -12.36 28.34
C SER A 48 -29.68 -11.53 27.62
N VAL A 49 -28.44 -11.64 28.10
CA VAL A 49 -27.25 -11.14 27.42
C VAL A 49 -27.33 -11.69 25.99
N VAL A 50 -27.69 -10.86 25.02
CA VAL A 50 -27.56 -11.21 23.61
C VAL A 50 -26.07 -11.31 23.34
N LYS A 51 -25.53 -12.51 23.36
CA LYS A 51 -24.13 -12.75 23.03
C LYS A 51 -23.98 -12.33 21.57
N MET A 52 -23.22 -11.27 21.33
CA MET A 52 -22.92 -10.79 19.98
C MET A 52 -22.13 -11.87 19.23
N ASN A 53 -22.26 -11.89 17.90
CA ASN A 53 -21.46 -12.74 17.03
C ASN A 53 -19.96 -12.55 17.40
N PRO A 54 -19.22 -13.60 17.84
CA PRO A 54 -17.82 -13.44 18.27
C PRO A 54 -16.90 -13.06 17.11
N PHE A 55 -17.33 -13.23 15.88
CA PHE A 55 -16.56 -12.86 14.67
C PHE A 55 -16.86 -11.42 14.23
N ASP A 56 -17.66 -10.66 14.97
CA ASP A 56 -17.99 -9.27 14.70
C ASP A 56 -17.23 -8.33 15.66
N VAL A 57 -16.96 -7.10 15.23
CA VAL A 57 -16.06 -6.16 15.91
C VAL A 57 -16.77 -4.88 16.31
N SER A 58 -17.93 -4.89 16.82
CA SER A 58 -18.52 -3.67 17.36
C SER A 58 -18.60 -3.72 18.88
N THR A 59 -18.07 -2.70 19.55
CA THR A 59 -18.25 -2.53 20.99
C THR A 59 -19.01 -1.25 21.29
N SER A 60 -19.82 -1.26 22.36
CA SER A 60 -20.49 -0.04 22.86
C SER A 60 -19.49 1.04 23.32
N LYS A 61 -18.21 0.70 23.45
CA LYS A 61 -17.13 1.60 23.83
C LYS A 61 -16.44 2.28 22.63
N ASP A 62 -16.72 1.86 21.39
CA ASP A 62 -16.21 2.49 20.20
C ASP A 62 -16.79 3.89 20.04
N TYR A 63 -15.92 4.87 19.90
CA TYR A 63 -16.33 6.26 19.74
C TYR A 63 -15.31 7.04 18.90
N GLY A 64 -15.76 7.64 17.81
CA GLY A 64 -14.91 8.48 16.98
C GLY A 64 -13.68 7.74 16.45
N TYR A 65 -12.50 8.27 16.75
CA TYR A 65 -11.23 7.67 16.36
C TYR A 65 -10.85 6.44 17.20
N ARG A 66 -11.47 6.28 18.38
CA ARG A 66 -11.17 5.17 19.28
C ARG A 66 -11.94 3.91 18.90
N LYS A 67 -11.19 2.83 18.64
CA LYS A 67 -11.68 1.47 18.47
C LYS A 67 -11.00 0.57 19.49
N MET A 68 -11.79 -0.22 20.23
CA MET A 68 -11.31 -0.98 21.39
C MET A 68 -11.01 -2.44 21.10
N SER A 69 -11.53 -2.98 20.00
CA SER A 69 -11.41 -4.40 19.65
C SER A 69 -10.91 -4.59 18.22
N SER A 70 -10.31 -5.77 17.99
CA SER A 70 -9.79 -6.21 16.70
C SER A 70 -10.17 -7.65 16.45
N VAL A 71 -10.50 -8.01 15.20
CA VAL A 71 -10.70 -9.40 14.74
C VAL A 71 -9.47 -9.96 14.03
N THR A 72 -8.55 -9.11 13.60
CA THR A 72 -7.42 -9.51 12.75
C THR A 72 -6.44 -10.38 13.50
N SER A 73 -6.18 -10.09 14.77
CA SER A 73 -5.19 -10.82 15.57
C SER A 73 -5.69 -12.13 16.17
N SER A 74 -7.01 -12.40 16.16
CA SER A 74 -7.62 -13.55 16.84
C SER A 74 -8.69 -14.28 16.03
N LYS A 75 -9.10 -13.74 14.88
CA LYS A 75 -10.30 -14.14 14.11
C LYS A 75 -11.61 -13.95 14.90
N THR A 76 -11.57 -13.51 16.14
CA THR A 76 -12.70 -13.15 16.99
C THR A 76 -12.54 -11.70 17.49
N GLY A 77 -13.63 -11.05 17.85
CA GLY A 77 -13.65 -9.66 18.32
C GLY A 77 -13.06 -9.49 19.72
N GLU A 78 -11.74 -9.46 19.84
CA GLU A 78 -11.03 -9.34 21.10
C GLU A 78 -10.64 -7.91 21.45
N LEU A 79 -10.59 -7.61 22.74
CA LEU A 79 -10.11 -6.31 23.21
C LEU A 79 -8.61 -6.15 22.92
N ILE A 80 -8.24 -5.06 22.27
CA ILE A 80 -6.84 -4.75 21.93
C ILE A 80 -5.97 -4.71 23.19
N SER A 81 -6.52 -4.27 24.31
CA SER A 81 -5.81 -4.22 25.61
C SER A 81 -5.46 -5.60 26.20
N GLN A 82 -6.10 -6.67 25.72
CA GLN A 82 -5.89 -8.04 26.15
C GLN A 82 -5.07 -8.87 25.16
N MET A 83 -4.64 -8.30 24.05
CA MET A 83 -3.85 -8.99 23.03
C MET A 83 -2.36 -8.72 23.22
N PRO A 84 -1.47 -9.75 23.18
CA PRO A 84 -0.03 -9.56 23.32
C PRO A 84 0.64 -9.14 21.99
N GLN A 85 0.04 -8.22 21.24
CA GLN A 85 0.50 -7.73 19.94
C GLN A 85 0.17 -6.24 19.80
N SER A 86 0.98 -5.49 19.07
CA SER A 86 0.68 -4.11 18.71
C SER A 86 -0.33 -4.06 17.55
N ILE A 87 -1.42 -3.36 17.76
CA ILE A 87 -2.51 -3.21 16.80
C ILE A 87 -2.87 -1.75 16.70
N GLU A 88 -2.78 -1.21 15.50
CA GLU A 88 -3.25 0.12 15.15
C GLU A 88 -4.58 0.02 14.41
N VAL A 89 -5.55 0.87 14.76
CA VAL A 89 -6.85 0.90 14.08
C VAL A 89 -7.11 2.28 13.51
N ILE A 90 -7.28 2.34 12.20
CA ILE A 90 -7.66 3.54 11.45
C ILE A 90 -9.16 3.49 11.22
N SER A 91 -9.92 4.36 11.88
CA SER A 91 -11.38 4.36 11.81
C SER A 91 -11.92 5.07 10.56
N SER A 92 -13.09 4.68 10.07
CA SER A 92 -13.79 5.39 8.99
C SER A 92 -14.05 6.86 9.31
N GLU A 93 -14.22 7.21 10.59
CA GLU A 93 -14.41 8.60 11.00
C GLU A 93 -13.15 9.43 10.75
N LEU A 94 -11.96 8.88 11.08
CA LEU A 94 -10.68 9.52 10.74
C LEU A 94 -10.52 9.72 9.23
N LEU A 95 -10.82 8.68 8.44
CA LEU A 95 -10.75 8.75 6.98
C LEU A 95 -11.70 9.81 6.41
N LYS A 96 -12.93 9.92 6.94
CA LYS A 96 -13.90 10.93 6.53
C LYS A 96 -13.53 12.34 7.00
N ASP A 97 -12.93 12.50 8.17
CA ASP A 97 -12.58 13.82 8.70
C ASP A 97 -11.46 14.47 7.89
N PHE A 98 -10.55 13.70 7.34
CA PHE A 98 -9.44 14.21 6.53
C PHE A 98 -9.57 13.90 5.02
N VAL A 99 -10.76 13.51 4.58
CA VAL A 99 -11.11 13.30 3.17
C VAL A 99 -10.10 12.38 2.48
N ALA A 100 -10.04 11.12 2.92
CA ALA A 100 -9.28 10.11 2.22
C ALA A 100 -9.95 9.81 0.87
N ASN A 101 -9.28 10.08 -0.23
CA ASN A 101 -9.80 9.93 -1.59
C ASN A 101 -9.02 8.93 -2.44
N GLN A 102 -7.77 8.71 -2.09
CA GLN A 102 -6.84 7.83 -2.81
C GLN A 102 -6.34 6.71 -1.90
N GLY A 103 -5.83 5.64 -2.48
CA GLY A 103 -5.35 4.49 -1.75
C GLY A 103 -4.31 4.80 -0.67
N ASN A 104 -3.38 5.70 -0.96
CA ASN A 104 -2.34 6.11 -0.01
C ASN A 104 -2.84 6.99 1.13
N ASP A 105 -4.00 7.62 1.00
CA ASP A 105 -4.54 8.53 2.03
C ASP A 105 -4.85 7.81 3.34
N ALA A 106 -5.23 6.54 3.28
CA ALA A 106 -5.63 5.79 4.46
C ALA A 106 -4.50 5.64 5.48
N PHE A 107 -3.27 5.43 5.01
CA PHE A 107 -2.11 5.27 5.89
C PHE A 107 -1.34 6.56 6.16
N ARG A 108 -1.84 7.68 5.67
CA ARG A 108 -1.24 9.00 5.87
C ARG A 108 -0.98 9.31 7.34
N TYR A 109 -1.84 8.84 8.23
CA TYR A 109 -1.76 9.06 9.67
C TYR A 109 -1.24 7.86 10.47
N SER A 110 -0.71 6.83 9.81
CA SER A 110 0.04 5.75 10.44
C SER A 110 1.54 6.07 10.45
N SER A 111 2.20 5.97 11.59
CA SER A 111 3.65 6.24 11.69
C SER A 111 4.50 5.06 11.26
N SER A 112 3.96 3.86 11.31
CA SER A 112 4.70 2.63 10.99
C SER A 112 4.62 2.25 9.51
N VAL A 113 3.63 2.80 8.77
CA VAL A 113 3.39 2.47 7.36
C VAL A 113 3.87 3.60 6.45
N THR A 114 4.71 3.28 5.49
CA THR A 114 5.12 4.17 4.40
C THR A 114 4.48 3.72 3.09
N VAL A 115 4.23 4.68 2.21
CA VAL A 115 3.76 4.40 0.87
C VAL A 115 4.96 4.19 -0.03
N SER A 116 4.95 3.12 -0.81
CA SER A 116 5.88 2.89 -1.91
C SER A 116 5.09 3.00 -3.19
N GLU A 117 5.43 3.96 -4.03
CA GLU A 117 4.81 4.01 -5.34
C GLU A 117 5.22 2.81 -6.18
N ASN A 118 4.24 2.23 -6.84
CA ASN A 118 4.52 1.27 -7.88
C ASN A 118 4.82 2.05 -9.17
N GLU A 119 6.01 1.87 -9.73
CA GLU A 119 6.45 2.48 -11.00
C GLU A 119 5.46 2.25 -12.15
N VAL A 120 4.46 1.42 -11.96
CA VAL A 120 3.61 0.86 -13.00
C VAL A 120 2.17 1.40 -12.96
N GLY A 121 1.83 2.35 -12.03
CA GLY A 121 0.44 2.84 -11.86
C GLY A 121 -0.53 1.73 -11.45
N GLN A 122 -0.03 0.68 -10.89
CA GLN A 122 -0.77 -0.41 -10.30
C GLN A 122 -0.99 -0.07 -8.83
N ALA A 123 -1.87 -0.74 -8.14
CA ALA A 123 -2.25 -0.47 -6.77
C ALA A 123 -1.09 0.00 -5.87
N ASP A 124 -1.36 0.97 -5.01
CA ASP A 124 -0.40 1.45 -4.02
C ASP A 124 0.26 0.29 -3.26
N VAL A 125 1.56 0.32 -3.16
CA VAL A 125 2.34 -0.61 -2.35
C VAL A 125 2.67 0.07 -1.03
N PHE A 126 2.39 -0.61 0.05
CA PHE A 126 2.68 -0.11 1.39
C PHE A 126 3.80 -0.93 2.02
N ASN A 127 4.62 -0.26 2.80
CA ASN A 127 5.66 -0.90 3.60
C ASN A 127 5.42 -0.62 5.08
N LEU A 128 5.50 -1.65 5.89
CA LEU A 128 5.47 -1.57 7.34
C LEU A 128 6.88 -1.86 7.86
N ARG A 129 7.49 -0.90 8.56
CA ARG A 129 8.85 -1.03 9.11
C ARG A 129 9.91 -1.45 8.07
N GLY A 130 9.75 -1.04 6.80
CA GLY A 130 10.66 -1.35 5.69
C GLY A 130 10.39 -2.67 4.93
N PHE A 131 9.36 -3.43 5.27
CA PHE A 131 8.93 -4.60 4.51
C PHE A 131 7.55 -4.40 3.91
N ALA A 132 7.29 -5.02 2.77
CA ALA A 132 5.98 -4.95 2.12
C ALA A 132 4.85 -5.34 3.08
N LEU A 133 3.75 -4.59 3.07
CA LEU A 133 2.58 -4.79 3.92
C LEU A 133 1.49 -5.55 3.15
N PRO A 134 1.27 -6.84 3.41
CA PRO A 134 0.17 -7.59 2.83
C PRO A 134 -1.18 -7.03 3.27
N ARG A 135 -2.13 -7.02 2.33
CA ARG A 135 -3.47 -6.51 2.55
C ARG A 135 -4.49 -7.65 2.54
N TYR A 136 -5.39 -7.59 3.48
CA TYR A 136 -6.49 -8.53 3.65
C TYR A 136 -7.83 -7.78 3.61
N TYR A 137 -8.88 -8.44 3.20
CA TYR A 137 -10.22 -7.90 3.12
C TYR A 137 -11.17 -8.81 3.90
N ASN A 138 -11.78 -8.29 4.95
CA ASN A 138 -12.58 -9.08 5.88
C ASN A 138 -11.89 -10.37 6.37
N GLY A 139 -10.54 -10.30 6.53
CA GLY A 139 -9.73 -11.40 7.06
C GLY A 139 -9.28 -12.45 6.05
N VAL A 140 -9.53 -12.26 4.75
CA VAL A 140 -9.02 -13.14 3.68
C VAL A 140 -8.01 -12.40 2.81
N ALA A 141 -7.03 -13.12 2.28
CA ALA A 141 -6.06 -12.56 1.36
C ALA A 141 -6.76 -12.18 0.05
N LEU A 142 -6.64 -10.92 -0.32
CA LEU A 142 -6.88 -10.54 -1.69
C LEU A 142 -5.57 -10.81 -2.41
N ALA A 143 -5.54 -11.82 -3.30
CA ALA A 143 -4.30 -12.27 -3.91
C ALA A 143 -3.43 -11.13 -4.34
N ASN A 144 -2.16 -11.45 -4.47
CA ASN A 144 -1.11 -10.72 -5.19
C ASN A 144 -1.49 -10.29 -6.63
N ALA A 145 -2.76 -10.13 -6.91
CA ALA A 145 -3.23 -9.35 -8.01
C ALA A 145 -2.72 -7.95 -7.76
N SER A 146 -1.49 -7.77 -8.13
CA SER A 146 -0.68 -6.56 -8.05
C SER A 146 -1.36 -5.33 -8.62
N SER A 147 -2.68 -5.23 -8.77
CA SER A 147 -3.14 -4.06 -9.45
C SER A 147 -4.61 -3.70 -9.36
N LEU A 148 -5.54 -4.57 -9.14
CA LEU A 148 -6.93 -4.14 -9.03
C LEU A 148 -7.59 -4.84 -7.87
N VAL A 149 -7.59 -4.13 -6.79
CA VAL A 149 -8.36 -4.58 -5.67
C VAL A 149 -9.25 -3.41 -5.29
N PRO A 150 -10.54 -3.62 -5.00
CA PRO A 150 -11.43 -2.54 -4.56
C PRO A 150 -10.99 -1.86 -3.26
N ILE A 151 -9.81 -2.18 -2.74
CA ILE A 151 -9.22 -1.62 -1.53
C ILE A 151 -8.77 -0.16 -1.67
N ASN A 152 -8.80 0.41 -2.85
CA ASN A 152 -8.51 1.83 -3.03
C ASN A 152 -9.76 2.70 -2.78
N ILE A 153 -10.91 2.08 -2.51
CA ILE A 153 -12.17 2.77 -2.19
C ILE A 153 -12.46 2.59 -0.71
N TRP A 154 -12.59 3.70 0.02
CA TRP A 154 -12.79 3.70 1.47
C TRP A 154 -14.25 3.82 1.89
N ASP A 155 -15.17 4.01 0.94
CA ASP A 155 -16.55 4.37 1.22
C ASP A 155 -17.32 3.26 1.95
N ASN A 156 -17.01 2.00 1.65
CA ASN A 156 -17.57 0.84 2.35
C ASN A 156 -16.72 0.33 3.52
N ILE A 157 -15.57 0.95 3.80
CA ILE A 157 -14.69 0.50 4.89
C ILE A 157 -15.14 1.10 6.23
N ASP A 158 -15.33 0.24 7.24
CA ASP A 158 -15.57 0.64 8.63
C ASP A 158 -14.27 1.03 9.34
N ARG A 159 -13.23 0.21 9.14
CA ARG A 159 -11.91 0.44 9.72
C ARG A 159 -10.84 -0.36 9.00
N ILE A 160 -9.60 0.05 9.19
CA ILE A 160 -8.41 -0.72 8.78
C ILE A 160 -7.66 -1.10 10.06
N GLU A 161 -7.44 -2.38 10.26
CA GLU A 161 -6.64 -2.89 11.36
C GLU A 161 -5.25 -3.25 10.87
N VAL A 162 -4.22 -2.61 11.42
CA VAL A 162 -2.81 -2.92 11.14
C VAL A 162 -2.26 -3.68 12.34
N VAL A 163 -2.07 -4.98 12.17
CA VAL A 163 -1.40 -5.81 13.16
C VAL A 163 0.09 -5.81 12.86
N LYS A 164 0.87 -5.30 13.80
CA LYS A 164 2.33 -5.12 13.65
C LYS A 164 3.06 -6.36 14.17
N GLY A 165 4.15 -6.75 13.46
CA GLY A 165 4.88 -7.99 13.72
C GLY A 165 4.27 -9.21 13.02
N PRO A 166 4.96 -10.36 12.97
CA PRO A 166 4.49 -11.53 12.24
C PRO A 166 3.16 -12.05 12.79
N VAL A 167 2.25 -12.38 11.90
CA VAL A 167 0.88 -12.87 12.23
C VAL A 167 0.61 -14.25 11.64
N GLY A 168 1.64 -15.07 11.56
CA GLY A 168 1.61 -16.37 10.89
C GLY A 168 0.63 -17.39 11.47
N LEU A 169 0.02 -17.13 12.63
CA LEU A 169 -1.04 -17.99 13.17
C LEU A 169 -2.26 -18.01 12.25
N TYR A 170 -2.73 -16.87 11.77
CA TYR A 170 -3.94 -16.78 10.95
C TYR A 170 -3.67 -16.34 9.51
N TYR A 171 -2.46 -15.83 9.25
CA TYR A 171 -1.99 -15.27 7.99
C TYR A 171 -0.60 -15.80 7.68
N ALA A 172 -0.50 -17.11 7.44
CA ALA A 172 0.79 -17.79 7.34
C ALA A 172 1.68 -17.25 6.22
N ASN A 173 1.10 -16.90 5.07
CA ASN A 173 1.81 -16.26 3.96
C ASN A 173 1.78 -14.73 4.12
N SER A 174 2.43 -14.24 5.16
CA SER A 174 2.57 -12.82 5.45
C SER A 174 4.03 -12.40 5.56
N THR A 175 4.28 -11.11 5.74
CA THR A 175 5.63 -10.58 5.95
C THR A 175 6.01 -10.56 7.43
N PRO A 176 7.30 -10.39 7.78
CA PRO A 176 7.73 -10.37 9.19
C PRO A 176 7.09 -9.24 9.99
N ASN A 177 6.63 -8.19 9.32
CA ASN A 177 6.21 -6.97 9.98
C ASN A 177 4.70 -6.85 10.19
N GLY A 178 3.90 -7.74 9.62
CA GLY A 178 2.47 -7.78 9.89
C GLY A 178 1.58 -7.70 8.66
N VAL A 179 0.32 -7.31 8.89
CA VAL A 179 -0.73 -7.24 7.86
C VAL A 179 -1.64 -6.04 8.10
N ALA A 180 -2.26 -5.54 7.02
CA ALA A 180 -3.38 -4.62 7.08
C ALA A 180 -4.67 -5.32 6.65
N ASN A 181 -5.69 -5.30 7.49
CA ASN A 181 -7.01 -5.89 7.22
C ASN A 181 -8.06 -4.79 7.09
N TYR A 182 -8.71 -4.74 5.95
CA TYR A 182 -9.79 -3.81 5.63
C TYR A 182 -11.12 -4.46 5.98
N ILE A 183 -11.83 -3.86 6.91
CA ILE A 183 -13.10 -4.39 7.41
C ILE A 183 -14.23 -3.53 6.87
N THR A 184 -15.18 -4.15 6.15
CA THR A 184 -16.28 -3.46 5.52
C THR A 184 -17.40 -3.16 6.50
N LYS A 185 -18.19 -2.14 6.18
CA LYS A 185 -19.40 -1.79 6.91
C LYS A 185 -20.50 -2.82 6.64
N LYS A 186 -20.89 -3.54 7.66
CA LYS A 186 -21.99 -4.53 7.56
C LYS A 186 -23.35 -3.86 7.87
N PRO A 187 -24.47 -4.41 7.34
CA PRO A 187 -25.82 -3.96 7.69
C PRO A 187 -26.07 -4.09 9.18
N GLN A 188 -26.50 -3.00 9.80
CA GLN A 188 -26.97 -2.95 11.20
C GLN A 188 -28.49 -2.93 11.24
N PHE A 189 -29.11 -3.40 12.32
CA PHE A 189 -30.56 -3.47 12.44
C PHE A 189 -31.17 -2.13 12.86
N ILE A 190 -30.80 -1.05 12.13
CA ILE A 190 -31.31 0.32 12.28
C ILE A 190 -31.56 0.92 10.90
N ASN A 191 -32.41 1.95 10.82
CA ASN A 191 -32.56 2.77 9.62
C ASN A 191 -31.62 3.97 9.71
N SER A 192 -30.85 4.21 8.66
CA SER A 192 -29.92 5.34 8.59
C SER A 192 -29.53 5.58 7.15
N SER A 193 -29.65 6.81 6.68
CA SER A 193 -29.28 7.18 5.31
C SER A 193 -28.45 8.47 5.31
N SER A 194 -27.43 8.53 4.50
CA SER A 194 -26.64 9.75 4.26
C SER A 194 -26.23 9.88 2.80
N ILE A 195 -26.07 11.14 2.38
CA ILE A 195 -25.51 11.47 1.06
C ILE A 195 -24.41 12.51 1.29
N ASP A 196 -23.19 12.17 0.85
CA ASP A 196 -22.04 13.06 0.89
C ASP A 196 -21.76 13.61 -0.50
N PHE A 197 -21.62 14.93 -0.63
CA PHE A 197 -21.18 15.63 -1.82
C PHE A 197 -19.85 16.30 -1.52
N THR A 198 -18.78 15.90 -2.21
CA THR A 198 -17.47 16.51 -2.03
C THR A 198 -17.01 17.16 -3.33
N TYR A 199 -16.50 18.37 -3.22
CA TYR A 199 -15.84 19.08 -4.33
C TYR A 199 -14.51 19.66 -3.84
N GLY A 200 -13.48 19.65 -4.67
CA GLY A 200 -12.16 20.08 -4.23
C GLY A 200 -11.20 20.48 -5.33
N SER A 201 -9.95 20.63 -4.93
CA SER A 201 -8.82 20.98 -5.79
C SER A 201 -8.74 20.04 -7.00
N TYR A 202 -8.21 20.56 -8.10
CA TYR A 202 -8.02 19.82 -9.36
C TYR A 202 -9.29 19.21 -9.95
N GLN A 203 -10.41 19.91 -9.79
CA GLN A 203 -11.72 19.48 -10.31
C GLN A 203 -12.19 18.16 -9.70
N PHE A 204 -11.74 17.85 -8.47
CA PHE A 204 -12.25 16.70 -7.76
C PHE A 204 -13.74 16.85 -7.47
N GLY A 205 -14.50 15.82 -7.81
CA GLY A 205 -15.92 15.72 -7.49
C GLY A 205 -16.27 14.30 -7.07
N LYS A 206 -16.96 14.13 -5.93
CA LYS A 206 -17.35 12.82 -5.39
C LYS A 206 -18.75 12.88 -4.80
N VAL A 207 -19.51 11.83 -5.03
CA VAL A 207 -20.80 11.61 -4.37
C VAL A 207 -20.78 10.23 -3.74
N VAL A 208 -21.21 10.15 -2.47
CA VAL A 208 -21.36 8.87 -1.74
C VAL A 208 -22.77 8.81 -1.19
N VAL A 209 -23.44 7.70 -1.41
CA VAL A 209 -24.73 7.34 -0.78
C VAL A 209 -24.47 6.15 0.12
N ASP A 210 -24.90 6.24 1.38
CA ASP A 210 -24.85 5.15 2.35
C ASP A 210 -26.24 5.01 2.96
N ASP A 211 -27.01 4.04 2.46
CA ASP A 211 -28.39 3.80 2.86
C ASP A 211 -28.52 2.44 3.53
N GLN A 212 -29.09 2.44 4.71
CA GLN A 212 -29.28 1.26 5.53
C GLN A 212 -30.73 1.17 6.01
N GLN A 213 -31.36 0.04 5.77
CA GLN A 213 -32.76 -0.17 6.06
C GLN A 213 -33.00 -1.49 6.80
N LEU A 214 -33.86 -1.43 7.78
CA LEU A 214 -34.38 -2.60 8.49
C LEU A 214 -35.52 -3.21 7.68
N VAL A 215 -35.41 -4.50 7.36
CA VAL A 215 -36.44 -5.27 6.62
C VAL A 215 -37.12 -6.26 7.58
N GLY A 216 -38.23 -5.82 8.16
CA GLY A 216 -38.86 -6.57 9.24
C GLY A 216 -37.94 -6.69 10.47
N LYS A 217 -38.08 -7.74 11.27
CA LYS A 217 -37.29 -7.94 12.49
C LYS A 217 -36.05 -8.86 12.30
N TYR A 218 -35.91 -9.43 11.13
CA TYR A 218 -34.91 -10.51 10.88
C TYR A 218 -33.87 -10.17 9.83
N ALA A 219 -34.05 -9.06 9.09
CA ALA A 219 -33.13 -8.70 8.05
C ALA A 219 -32.81 -7.20 8.07
N ALA A 220 -31.59 -6.87 7.71
CA ALA A 220 -31.14 -5.50 7.45
C ALA A 220 -30.41 -5.48 6.09
N ILE A 221 -30.63 -4.43 5.33
CA ILE A 221 -29.98 -4.20 4.04
C ILE A 221 -29.16 -2.92 4.14
N ARG A 222 -27.99 -2.88 3.53
CA ARG A 222 -27.20 -1.66 3.34
C ARG A 222 -26.75 -1.58 1.90
N VAL A 223 -26.85 -0.39 1.34
CA VAL A 223 -26.32 -0.10 0.00
C VAL A 223 -25.39 1.10 0.10
N ILE A 224 -24.15 0.91 -0.24
CA ILE A 224 -23.19 2.00 -0.40
C ILE A 224 -22.92 2.14 -1.89
N ALA A 225 -23.10 3.34 -2.41
CA ALA A 225 -22.81 3.65 -3.80
C ALA A 225 -22.02 4.94 -3.87
N SER A 226 -20.95 4.95 -4.65
CA SER A 226 -20.15 6.15 -4.85
C SER A 226 -19.67 6.29 -6.28
N GLY A 227 -19.41 7.53 -6.65
CA GLY A 227 -18.78 7.88 -7.91
C GLY A 227 -17.91 9.11 -7.71
N ALA A 228 -16.72 9.05 -8.24
CA ALA A 228 -15.80 10.18 -8.21
C ALA A 228 -15.16 10.41 -9.58
N GLU A 229 -14.85 11.68 -9.82
CA GLU A 229 -14.00 12.12 -10.90
C GLU A 229 -12.96 13.05 -10.29
N HIS A 230 -11.71 12.80 -10.61
CA HIS A 230 -10.58 13.61 -10.20
C HIS A 230 -9.91 14.11 -11.48
N GLY A 231 -9.84 15.40 -11.65
CA GLY A 231 -9.05 15.99 -12.73
C GLY A 231 -7.57 15.64 -12.53
N ALA A 232 -6.78 15.93 -13.52
CA ALA A 232 -5.38 15.54 -13.61
C ALA A 232 -4.45 16.07 -12.52
N GLY A 233 -4.88 16.18 -11.27
CA GLY A 233 -4.09 16.58 -10.13
C GLY A 233 -3.35 17.93 -10.31
N TYR A 234 -2.32 18.14 -9.53
CA TYR A 234 -1.38 19.25 -9.69
C TYR A 234 -0.66 19.18 -11.05
N ARG A 235 -0.49 17.99 -11.59
CA ARG A 235 0.14 17.74 -12.89
C ARG A 235 -0.93 17.40 -13.92
N THR A 236 -0.79 17.94 -15.12
CA THR A 236 -1.69 17.65 -16.24
C THR A 236 -1.49 16.22 -16.70
N GLY A 237 -2.29 15.32 -16.20
CA GLY A 237 -2.38 13.94 -16.62
C GLY A 237 -3.81 13.62 -17.10
N SER A 238 -4.15 12.38 -17.18
CA SER A 238 -5.51 11.95 -17.48
C SER A 238 -6.36 11.91 -16.21
N PRO A 239 -7.64 12.26 -16.26
CA PRO A 239 -8.49 12.21 -15.09
C PRO A 239 -8.71 10.76 -14.64
N THR A 240 -8.76 10.58 -13.33
CA THR A 240 -9.21 9.34 -12.69
C THR A 240 -10.70 9.41 -12.43
N ARG A 241 -11.43 8.36 -12.72
CA ARG A 241 -12.85 8.26 -12.38
C ARG A 241 -13.21 6.84 -12.00
N TYR A 242 -14.09 6.72 -11.05
CA TYR A 242 -14.63 5.42 -10.68
C TYR A 242 -16.12 5.47 -10.38
N THR A 243 -16.74 4.31 -10.45
CA THR A 243 -18.07 4.02 -9.92
C THR A 243 -17.96 2.78 -9.06
N PHE A 244 -18.50 2.88 -7.85
CA PHE A 244 -18.47 1.80 -6.88
C PHE A 244 -19.87 1.56 -6.32
N VAL A 245 -20.26 0.28 -6.16
CA VAL A 245 -21.53 -0.10 -5.55
C VAL A 245 -21.30 -1.32 -4.66
N SER A 246 -21.77 -1.23 -3.41
CA SER A 246 -21.63 -2.26 -2.38
C SER A 246 -22.97 -2.51 -1.69
N PRO A 247 -23.88 -3.31 -2.29
CA PRO A 247 -25.05 -3.82 -1.62
C PRO A 247 -24.68 -4.97 -0.70
N SER A 248 -25.25 -4.98 0.49
CA SER A 248 -25.09 -6.03 1.48
C SER A 248 -26.39 -6.31 2.23
N VAL A 249 -26.55 -7.53 2.72
CA VAL A 249 -27.70 -7.98 3.51
C VAL A 249 -27.24 -8.85 4.66
N THR A 250 -27.78 -8.60 5.85
CA THR A 250 -27.63 -9.47 7.02
C THR A 250 -29.00 -10.02 7.43
N ILE A 251 -29.10 -11.33 7.58
CA ILE A 251 -30.32 -12.03 7.95
C ILE A 251 -30.06 -12.83 9.23
N ARG A 252 -30.94 -12.69 10.23
CA ARG A 252 -30.95 -13.43 11.51
C ARG A 252 -32.27 -14.20 11.65
N PRO A 253 -32.43 -15.32 10.91
CA PRO A 253 -33.68 -16.08 10.95
C PRO A 253 -33.95 -16.71 12.32
N PHE A 254 -32.88 -17.01 13.05
CA PHE A 254 -32.89 -17.53 14.42
C PHE A 254 -31.91 -16.74 15.28
N LYS A 255 -32.03 -16.82 16.61
CA LYS A 255 -31.10 -16.16 17.54
C LYS A 255 -29.67 -16.69 17.44
N THR A 256 -29.49 -17.89 16.92
CA THR A 256 -28.22 -18.59 16.79
C THR A 256 -27.59 -18.46 15.41
N LEU A 257 -28.34 -18.09 14.38
CA LEU A 257 -27.89 -18.08 12.99
C LEU A 257 -27.89 -16.66 12.42
N GLU A 258 -26.74 -16.26 11.91
CA GLU A 258 -26.55 -15.02 11.15
C GLU A 258 -25.95 -15.35 9.77
N VAL A 259 -26.53 -14.78 8.74
CA VAL A 259 -26.05 -14.86 7.36
C VAL A 259 -25.85 -13.46 6.83
N THR A 260 -24.65 -13.15 6.39
CA THR A 260 -24.33 -11.88 5.71
C THR A 260 -23.83 -12.17 4.31
N ALA A 261 -24.38 -11.45 3.33
CA ALA A 261 -23.90 -11.46 1.96
C ALA A 261 -23.62 -10.04 1.49
N GLU A 262 -22.53 -9.87 0.75
CA GLU A 262 -22.06 -8.58 0.24
C GLU A 262 -21.55 -8.74 -1.19
N LEU A 263 -21.78 -7.75 -2.02
CA LEU A 263 -21.21 -7.61 -3.35
C LEU A 263 -20.53 -6.24 -3.43
N ASP A 264 -19.24 -6.21 -3.73
CA ASP A 264 -18.55 -4.99 -4.10
C ASP A 264 -18.27 -4.97 -5.59
N TYR A 265 -18.69 -3.96 -6.27
CA TYR A 265 -18.43 -3.78 -7.69
C TYR A 265 -17.76 -2.44 -7.94
N LEU A 266 -16.49 -2.48 -8.27
CA LEU A 266 -15.72 -1.32 -8.71
C LEU A 266 -15.58 -1.32 -10.22
N ASN A 267 -15.86 -0.19 -10.85
CA ASN A 267 -15.46 0.12 -12.22
C ASN A 267 -14.61 1.38 -12.20
N GLU A 268 -13.36 1.25 -12.59
CA GLU A 268 -12.36 2.31 -12.53
C GLU A 268 -11.78 2.60 -13.91
N HIS A 269 -11.51 3.85 -14.17
CA HIS A 269 -10.80 4.29 -15.35
C HIS A 269 -9.87 5.42 -14.96
N ASP A 270 -8.60 5.10 -14.93
CA ASP A 270 -7.54 6.05 -14.64
C ASP A 270 -6.80 6.45 -15.90
N GLY A 271 -6.59 7.73 -16.04
CA GLY A 271 -5.47 8.16 -16.80
C GLY A 271 -4.22 7.68 -16.04
N TYR A 272 -3.45 6.86 -16.72
CA TYR A 272 -2.25 6.30 -16.15
C TYR A 272 -1.35 7.40 -15.59
N GLN A 273 -1.24 7.43 -14.26
CA GLN A 273 -0.33 8.32 -13.53
C GLN A 273 1.01 7.65 -13.26
N GLY A 274 1.33 6.57 -13.97
CA GLY A 274 2.58 5.87 -13.84
C GLY A 274 3.75 6.83 -14.03
N GLY A 275 4.44 7.10 -12.94
CA GLY A 275 5.40 8.14 -12.83
C GLY A 275 6.42 8.10 -13.95
N ALA A 276 6.52 9.17 -14.67
CA ALA A 276 7.84 9.50 -15.11
C ALA A 276 8.64 9.62 -13.82
N ASN A 277 9.56 8.72 -13.61
CA ASN A 277 10.56 8.86 -12.56
C ASN A 277 11.43 10.07 -12.88
N ALA A 278 10.84 11.24 -12.77
CA ALA A 278 11.51 12.51 -13.02
C ALA A 278 12.25 12.89 -11.74
N TRP A 279 13.35 12.22 -11.56
CA TRP A 279 14.23 12.49 -10.45
C TRP A 279 14.98 13.81 -10.71
N ALA A 280 15.06 14.64 -9.72
CA ALA A 280 16.04 15.72 -9.73
C ALA A 280 17.42 15.09 -9.49
N TYR A 281 18.12 14.80 -10.56
CA TYR A 281 19.52 14.39 -10.45
C TYR A 281 20.37 15.63 -10.18
N SER A 282 21.07 15.65 -9.08
CA SER A 282 22.18 16.58 -8.89
C SER A 282 23.49 15.79 -8.87
N PHE A 283 24.42 16.21 -9.71
CA PHE A 283 25.78 15.70 -9.66
C PHE A 283 26.42 16.22 -8.37
N ASN A 284 27.16 15.35 -7.67
CA ASN A 284 27.85 15.75 -6.46
C ASN A 284 28.77 16.97 -6.76
N PRO A 285 28.56 18.14 -6.13
CA PRO A 285 29.35 19.35 -6.43
C PRO A 285 30.85 19.16 -6.21
N ASP A 286 31.23 18.31 -5.25
CA ASP A 286 32.65 18.00 -5.00
C ASP A 286 33.27 17.24 -6.17
N TRP A 287 32.50 16.31 -6.75
CA TRP A 287 32.94 15.61 -7.95
C TRP A 287 33.05 16.53 -9.17
N GLN A 288 32.13 17.45 -9.34
CA GLN A 288 32.18 18.43 -10.42
C GLN A 288 33.43 19.29 -10.32
N LYS A 289 33.79 19.69 -9.11
CA LYS A 289 35.01 20.40 -8.82
C LYS A 289 36.23 19.53 -9.11
N ASP A 290 36.26 18.32 -8.62
CA ASP A 290 37.37 17.37 -8.78
C ASP A 290 37.61 16.96 -10.23
N LEU A 291 36.59 17.02 -11.07
CA LEU A 291 36.67 16.72 -12.48
C LEU A 291 37.15 17.90 -13.31
N THR A 292 36.75 19.10 -12.96
CA THR A 292 37.17 20.34 -13.64
C THR A 292 38.55 20.74 -13.21
N THR A 293 38.90 20.55 -11.95
CA THR A 293 40.19 20.86 -11.33
C THR A 293 40.66 19.71 -10.44
N PRO A 294 41.05 18.55 -11.02
CA PRO A 294 41.41 17.39 -10.24
C PRO A 294 42.60 17.66 -9.34
N THR A 295 42.53 17.15 -8.12
CA THR A 295 43.65 17.27 -7.17
C THR A 295 44.86 16.46 -7.61
N PRO A 296 46.08 16.75 -7.16
CA PRO A 296 47.26 15.95 -7.44
C PRO A 296 47.08 14.48 -7.07
N GLN A 297 46.30 14.19 -6.03
CA GLN A 297 46.00 12.81 -5.61
C GLN A 297 45.13 12.08 -6.65
N ILE A 298 44.08 12.73 -7.16
CA ILE A 298 43.23 12.21 -8.22
C ILE A 298 44.04 11.94 -9.50
N LEU A 299 44.85 12.93 -9.91
CA LEU A 299 45.70 12.79 -11.08
C LEU A 299 46.72 11.63 -10.95
N SER A 300 47.34 11.50 -9.77
CA SER A 300 48.26 10.41 -9.47
C SER A 300 47.60 9.03 -9.51
N TYR A 301 46.39 8.94 -8.98
CA TYR A 301 45.58 7.69 -9.03
C TYR A 301 45.30 7.28 -10.47
N PHE A 302 44.82 8.19 -11.31
CA PHE A 302 44.51 7.92 -12.69
C PHE A 302 45.77 7.62 -13.51
N GLN A 303 46.89 8.32 -13.27
CA GLN A 303 48.17 8.02 -13.87
C GLN A 303 48.60 6.57 -13.60
N THR A 304 48.54 6.17 -12.35
CA THR A 304 48.96 4.83 -11.92
C THR A 304 48.03 3.76 -12.42
N THR A 305 46.71 3.94 -12.26
CA THR A 305 45.68 2.93 -12.57
C THR A 305 45.57 2.68 -14.07
N TYR A 306 45.72 3.72 -14.88
CA TYR A 306 45.57 3.66 -16.34
C TYR A 306 46.88 3.81 -17.11
N ASN A 307 48.01 3.76 -16.43
CA ASN A 307 49.38 3.88 -17.03
C ASN A 307 49.54 5.13 -17.90
N LEU A 308 49.10 6.29 -17.40
CA LEU A 308 49.18 7.57 -18.11
C LEU A 308 50.48 8.31 -17.78
N ALA A 309 51.21 8.73 -18.83
CA ALA A 309 52.57 9.21 -18.69
C ALA A 309 52.74 10.54 -17.95
N THR A 310 51.70 11.38 -17.94
CA THR A 310 51.78 12.73 -17.34
C THR A 310 50.47 13.11 -16.63
N PRO A 311 50.51 14.06 -15.66
CA PRO A 311 49.29 14.59 -15.07
C PRO A 311 48.33 15.21 -16.08
N ALA A 312 48.86 15.84 -17.12
CA ALA A 312 48.07 16.42 -18.20
C ALA A 312 47.35 15.33 -19.02
N ALA A 313 47.98 14.17 -19.22
CA ALA A 313 47.33 13.01 -19.84
C ALA A 313 46.23 12.43 -18.96
N ALA A 314 46.44 12.42 -17.64
CA ALA A 314 45.40 11.98 -16.68
C ALA A 314 44.23 12.98 -16.67
N GLN A 315 44.50 14.28 -16.71
CA GLN A 315 43.43 15.28 -16.79
C GLN A 315 42.65 15.20 -18.10
N ALA A 316 43.34 15.05 -19.22
CA ALA A 316 42.70 14.84 -20.53
C ALA A 316 41.85 13.57 -20.55
N PHE A 317 42.35 12.49 -19.95
CA PHE A 317 41.66 11.23 -19.81
C PHE A 317 40.36 11.37 -18.96
N ILE A 318 40.43 12.06 -17.81
CA ILE A 318 39.29 12.37 -16.98
C ILE A 318 38.26 13.19 -17.78
N GLN A 319 38.70 14.25 -18.43
CA GLN A 319 37.85 15.14 -19.22
C GLN A 319 37.20 14.44 -20.42
N THR A 320 37.93 13.56 -21.10
CA THR A 320 37.39 12.81 -22.23
C THR A 320 36.31 11.81 -21.81
N ARG A 321 36.45 11.19 -20.64
CA ARG A 321 35.45 10.29 -20.08
C ARG A 321 34.29 10.99 -19.45
N TRP A 322 34.53 12.22 -19.00
CA TRP A 322 33.53 13.11 -18.45
C TRP A 322 32.72 13.86 -19.52
N SER A 323 33.26 14.13 -20.66
CA SER A 323 32.51 14.74 -21.76
C SER A 323 31.40 13.79 -22.18
N PRO A 324 30.16 14.29 -22.30
CA PRO A 324 28.99 13.47 -22.55
C PRO A 324 29.20 12.64 -23.82
N PRO A 325 29.22 11.34 -23.70
CA PRO A 325 29.45 10.53 -24.87
C PRO A 325 28.12 10.18 -25.53
N ASN A 326 28.20 10.05 -26.81
CA ASN A 326 27.29 9.26 -27.59
C ASN A 326 27.12 7.87 -26.96
N SER A 327 25.92 7.34 -27.07
CA SER A 327 25.29 6.10 -26.60
C SER A 327 26.13 4.82 -26.28
N ALA A 328 27.44 4.86 -26.37
CA ALA A 328 28.32 3.73 -26.11
C ALA A 328 29.03 3.73 -24.74
N ALA A 329 28.74 4.69 -23.86
CA ALA A 329 29.57 4.94 -22.69
C ALA A 329 29.05 4.37 -21.35
N GLY A 330 27.91 3.69 -21.31
CA GLY A 330 27.36 3.12 -20.07
C GLY A 330 28.37 2.30 -19.25
N PRO A 331 29.13 1.33 -19.85
CA PRO A 331 30.12 0.55 -19.12
C PRO A 331 31.33 1.37 -18.66
N ALA A 332 31.76 2.35 -19.47
CA ALA A 332 32.90 3.21 -19.13
C ALA A 332 32.57 4.16 -17.96
N LEU A 333 31.35 4.66 -17.88
CA LEU A 333 30.87 5.51 -16.80
C LEU A 333 30.84 4.77 -15.47
N ALA A 334 30.35 3.53 -15.45
CA ALA A 334 30.30 2.72 -14.24
C ALA A 334 31.71 2.45 -13.67
N THR A 335 32.66 2.10 -14.53
CA THR A 335 34.04 1.90 -14.09
C THR A 335 34.67 3.18 -13.54
N TRP A 336 34.45 4.28 -14.19
CA TRP A 336 34.96 5.58 -13.76
C TRP A 336 34.30 6.08 -12.46
N SER A 337 33.00 5.89 -12.29
CA SER A 337 32.30 6.17 -11.04
C SER A 337 32.88 5.39 -9.88
N ALA A 338 33.19 4.10 -10.09
CA ALA A 338 33.81 3.26 -9.08
C ALA A 338 35.23 3.76 -8.70
N ASP A 339 36.01 4.22 -9.66
CA ASP A 339 37.35 4.77 -9.38
C ASP A 339 37.28 6.09 -8.58
N MET A 340 36.43 7.00 -9.00
CA MET A 340 36.23 8.27 -8.28
C MET A 340 35.72 8.06 -6.85
N GLN A 341 34.82 7.13 -6.65
CA GLN A 341 34.35 6.81 -5.33
C GLN A 341 35.42 6.20 -4.43
N LYS A 342 36.31 5.37 -4.95
CA LYS A 342 37.48 4.88 -4.20
C LYS A 342 38.38 6.02 -3.73
N ILE A 343 38.52 7.06 -4.55
CA ILE A 343 39.41 8.18 -4.25
C ILE A 343 38.74 9.17 -3.28
N THR A 344 37.48 9.50 -3.54
CA THR A 344 36.77 10.56 -2.82
C THR A 344 35.95 10.04 -1.64
N GLY A 345 35.63 8.75 -1.61
CA GLY A 345 34.74 8.14 -0.61
C GLY A 345 33.28 8.54 -0.73
N THR A 346 32.89 9.25 -1.79
CA THR A 346 31.54 9.80 -1.96
C THR A 346 30.89 9.27 -3.23
N ALA A 347 29.56 9.19 -3.25
CA ALA A 347 28.80 8.81 -4.43
C ALA A 347 28.82 9.90 -5.51
N PRO A 348 28.83 9.52 -6.81
CA PRO A 348 28.91 10.48 -7.92
C PRO A 348 27.65 11.32 -8.07
N PHE A 349 26.51 10.75 -7.75
CA PHE A 349 25.21 11.39 -7.90
C PHE A 349 24.48 11.44 -6.58
N LEU A 350 23.88 12.58 -6.30
CA LEU A 350 22.91 12.76 -5.23
C LEU A 350 21.52 12.80 -5.88
N TYR A 351 20.77 11.76 -5.70
CA TYR A 351 19.38 11.72 -6.14
C TYR A 351 18.49 12.11 -5.00
N THR A 352 17.60 13.05 -5.25
CA THR A 352 16.56 13.44 -4.29
C THR A 352 15.21 13.42 -4.98
N THR A 353 14.16 13.17 -4.23
CA THR A 353 12.79 13.31 -4.69
C THR A 353 12.30 14.75 -4.60
N GLN A 354 13.20 15.71 -4.42
CA GLN A 354 12.81 17.12 -4.36
C GLN A 354 12.00 17.50 -5.60
N HIS A 355 11.01 18.33 -5.38
CA HIS A 355 10.20 18.85 -6.46
C HIS A 355 11.05 19.53 -7.52
N VAL A 356 10.91 19.09 -8.75
CA VAL A 356 11.52 19.73 -9.90
C VAL A 356 10.68 20.94 -10.31
N ASN A 357 11.30 22.10 -10.41
CA ASN A 357 10.61 23.28 -10.95
C ASN A 357 10.44 23.14 -12.47
N TRP A 358 9.38 22.48 -12.89
CA TRP A 358 9.04 22.23 -14.29
C TRP A 358 8.83 23.51 -15.09
N SER A 359 8.50 24.65 -14.44
CA SER A 359 8.31 25.92 -15.12
C SER A 359 9.59 26.42 -15.83
N LEU A 360 10.75 25.91 -15.42
CA LEU A 360 12.02 26.22 -16.11
C LEU A 360 12.15 25.49 -17.46
N TYR A 361 11.40 24.41 -17.67
CA TYR A 361 11.55 23.49 -18.80
C TYR A 361 10.30 23.35 -19.66
N SER A 362 9.16 23.75 -19.15
CA SER A 362 7.87 23.57 -19.82
C SER A 362 7.10 24.88 -19.89
N PRO A 363 6.54 25.23 -21.07
CA PRO A 363 5.60 26.35 -21.21
C PRO A 363 4.30 26.16 -20.42
N LEU A 364 3.98 24.94 -19.97
CA LEU A 364 2.83 24.66 -19.13
C LEU A 364 3.15 24.79 -17.63
N GLY A 365 4.39 25.13 -17.29
CA GLY A 365 4.86 25.30 -15.93
C GLY A 365 4.92 24.01 -15.13
N ASP A 366 4.86 24.12 -13.81
CA ASP A 366 4.93 23.00 -12.86
C ASP A 366 3.80 21.96 -12.99
N ARG A 367 2.79 22.25 -13.79
CA ARG A 367 1.61 21.38 -13.96
C ARG A 367 1.80 20.28 -14.99
N LEU A 368 2.91 20.25 -15.71
CA LEU A 368 3.16 19.22 -16.70
C LEU A 368 3.77 17.98 -16.03
N ALA A 369 3.02 16.89 -15.99
CA ALA A 369 3.62 15.58 -15.80
C ALA A 369 4.29 15.16 -17.12
N PRO A 370 5.54 14.69 -17.12
CA PRO A 370 6.16 14.14 -18.33
C PRO A 370 5.55 12.75 -18.63
N GLN A 371 4.28 12.75 -18.97
CA GLN A 371 3.51 11.54 -19.27
C GLN A 371 2.87 11.66 -20.66
N SER A 372 2.78 10.53 -21.32
CA SER A 372 1.92 10.45 -22.48
C SER A 372 0.45 10.50 -22.02
N ASN A 373 -0.32 11.43 -22.56
CA ASN A 373 -1.77 11.50 -22.39
C ASN A 373 -2.53 10.27 -22.94
N GLN A 374 -1.82 9.27 -23.39
CA GLN A 374 -2.32 8.04 -23.97
C GLN A 374 -2.16 6.82 -23.08
N SER A 375 -1.48 6.98 -21.95
CA SER A 375 -1.46 5.92 -20.94
C SER A 375 -2.80 5.89 -20.22
N THR A 376 -3.46 4.75 -20.27
CA THR A 376 -4.76 4.54 -19.63
C THR A 376 -4.74 3.22 -18.88
N TYR A 377 -5.46 3.20 -17.80
CA TYR A 377 -5.68 2.06 -16.97
C TYR A 377 -7.16 1.98 -16.63
N GLY A 378 -7.74 0.82 -16.71
CA GLY A 378 -9.14 0.68 -16.39
C GLY A 378 -9.55 -0.76 -16.22
N GLY A 379 -10.72 -0.94 -15.67
CA GLY A 379 -11.27 -2.27 -15.49
C GLY A 379 -12.40 -2.33 -14.49
N ASN A 380 -12.81 -3.53 -14.19
CA ASN A 380 -13.81 -3.79 -13.18
C ASN A 380 -13.34 -4.89 -12.21
N SER A 381 -13.82 -4.78 -10.99
CA SER A 381 -13.46 -5.69 -9.90
C SER A 381 -14.69 -6.04 -9.08
N PRO A 382 -15.42 -7.10 -9.44
CA PRO A 382 -16.46 -7.65 -8.58
C PRO A 382 -15.85 -8.49 -7.44
N THR A 383 -16.32 -8.26 -6.22
CA THR A 383 -16.03 -9.10 -5.06
C THR A 383 -17.34 -9.56 -4.45
N TYR A 384 -17.51 -10.86 -4.30
CA TYR A 384 -18.65 -11.49 -3.67
C TYR A 384 -18.22 -12.07 -2.34
N GLU A 385 -18.98 -11.81 -1.30
CA GLU A 385 -18.72 -12.33 0.05
C GLU A 385 -19.98 -12.95 0.63
N VAL A 386 -19.85 -14.10 1.26
CA VAL A 386 -20.88 -14.73 2.06
C VAL A 386 -20.27 -15.24 3.36
N SER A 387 -20.83 -14.80 4.48
CA SER A 387 -20.48 -15.27 5.82
C SER A 387 -21.70 -15.88 6.50
N VAL A 388 -21.56 -17.09 7.02
CA VAL A 388 -22.58 -17.80 7.78
C VAL A 388 -22.02 -18.09 9.15
N THR A 389 -22.62 -17.53 10.20
CA THR A 389 -22.23 -17.78 11.59
C THR A 389 -23.37 -18.47 12.32
N GLU A 390 -23.07 -19.60 12.94
CA GLU A 390 -23.99 -20.37 13.79
C GLU A 390 -23.39 -20.48 15.20
N THR A 391 -24.19 -20.16 16.21
CA THR A 391 -23.81 -20.28 17.62
C THR A 391 -24.79 -21.25 18.31
N PRO A 392 -24.63 -22.57 18.09
CA PRO A 392 -25.58 -23.56 18.54
C PRO A 392 -25.66 -23.64 20.07
N PHE A 393 -24.57 -23.31 20.76
CA PHE A 393 -24.47 -23.21 22.20
C PHE A 393 -23.71 -21.92 22.58
N PRO A 394 -23.94 -21.36 23.77
CA PRO A 394 -23.24 -20.13 24.19
C PRO A 394 -21.73 -20.22 24.14
N GLU A 395 -21.18 -21.45 24.30
CA GLU A 395 -19.75 -21.68 24.31
C GLU A 395 -19.15 -21.99 22.93
N LEU A 396 -19.96 -22.29 21.89
CA LEU A 396 -19.50 -22.76 20.58
C LEU A 396 -20.03 -21.87 19.48
N SER A 397 -19.15 -21.35 18.66
CA SER A 397 -19.49 -20.61 17.44
C SER A 397 -18.76 -21.22 16.24
N LEU A 398 -19.46 -21.32 15.14
CA LEU A 398 -18.98 -21.83 13.87
C LEU A 398 -19.17 -20.75 12.82
N ARG A 399 -18.16 -20.52 11.96
CA ARG A 399 -18.27 -19.62 10.83
C ARG A 399 -17.82 -20.32 9.55
N TYR A 400 -18.61 -20.19 8.51
CA TYR A 400 -18.19 -20.39 7.12
C TYR A 400 -18.10 -19.04 6.45
N HIS A 401 -16.98 -18.78 5.78
CA HIS A 401 -16.71 -17.54 5.09
C HIS A 401 -16.19 -17.84 3.68
N TRP A 402 -16.88 -17.31 2.67
CA TRP A 402 -16.50 -17.42 1.27
C TRP A 402 -16.34 -16.05 0.66
N VAL A 403 -15.24 -15.86 -0.05
CA VAL A 403 -14.96 -14.64 -0.81
C VAL A 403 -14.47 -15.03 -2.20
N HIS A 404 -15.10 -14.48 -3.21
CA HIS A 404 -14.66 -14.56 -4.59
C HIS A 404 -14.41 -13.15 -5.10
N ALA A 405 -13.14 -12.80 -5.33
CA ALA A 405 -12.72 -11.53 -5.89
C ALA A 405 -12.17 -11.75 -7.29
N ALA A 406 -12.77 -11.09 -8.27
CA ALA A 406 -12.32 -11.14 -9.65
C ALA A 406 -11.90 -9.74 -10.13
N THR A 407 -10.98 -9.70 -11.07
CA THR A 407 -10.55 -8.47 -11.72
C THR A 407 -10.41 -8.68 -13.21
N ASN A 408 -10.89 -7.71 -13.98
CA ASN A 408 -10.67 -7.61 -15.40
C ASN A 408 -10.03 -6.26 -15.67
N GLN A 409 -8.79 -6.28 -16.14
CA GLN A 409 -7.99 -5.07 -16.37
C GLN A 409 -7.59 -4.92 -17.81
N GLU A 410 -7.66 -3.69 -18.28
CA GLU A 410 -7.03 -3.27 -19.51
C GLU A 410 -6.12 -2.08 -19.22
N PHE A 411 -4.89 -2.13 -19.67
CA PHE A 411 -4.01 -1.00 -19.57
C PHE A 411 -3.10 -0.83 -20.78
N VAL A 412 -2.97 0.42 -21.17
CA VAL A 412 -2.02 0.90 -22.15
C VAL A 412 -0.96 1.67 -21.38
N ARG A 413 0.26 1.24 -21.47
CA ARG A 413 1.38 1.82 -20.76
C ARG A 413 2.34 2.49 -21.72
N GLN A 414 2.56 3.77 -21.50
CA GLN A 414 3.66 4.53 -22.09
C GLN A 414 4.47 5.12 -20.94
N ILE A 415 5.65 4.60 -20.67
CA ILE A 415 6.53 5.14 -19.65
C ILE A 415 7.50 6.08 -20.31
N ILE A 416 7.55 7.30 -19.80
CA ILE A 416 8.58 8.27 -20.12
C ILE A 416 9.65 8.13 -19.04
N GLN A 417 10.85 7.68 -19.42
CA GLN A 417 11.97 7.61 -18.51
C GLN A 417 13.06 8.58 -18.96
N PRO A 418 13.82 9.16 -18.03
CA PRO A 418 15.01 9.92 -18.39
C PRO A 418 15.94 9.02 -19.19
N ASN A 419 16.42 9.52 -20.32
CA ASN A 419 17.46 8.84 -21.04
C ASN A 419 18.77 9.01 -20.26
N THR A 420 19.14 7.99 -19.48
CA THR A 420 20.36 7.99 -18.65
C THR A 420 21.67 8.08 -19.47
N ASN A 421 21.60 8.08 -20.78
CA ASN A 421 22.76 8.17 -21.65
C ASN A 421 23.22 9.61 -21.97
N GLY A 422 22.56 10.63 -21.41
CA GLY A 422 22.91 12.02 -21.70
C GLY A 422 23.32 12.80 -20.45
N PHE A 423 24.58 13.26 -20.41
CA PHE A 423 25.05 14.26 -19.47
C PHE A 423 25.17 15.59 -20.20
N ARG A 424 24.81 16.70 -19.56
CA ARG A 424 25.15 18.03 -20.08
C ARG A 424 26.64 18.31 -19.93
N ALA A 425 27.14 19.19 -20.76
CA ALA A 425 28.56 19.64 -20.70
C ALA A 425 28.98 20.25 -19.35
N ASN A 426 28.02 20.67 -18.51
CA ASN A 426 28.24 21.16 -17.15
C ASN A 426 28.18 20.08 -16.08
N GLY A 427 28.00 18.79 -16.47
CA GLY A 427 27.96 17.68 -15.54
C GLY A 427 26.60 17.43 -14.89
N GLU A 428 25.59 18.20 -15.20
CA GLU A 428 24.23 17.90 -14.78
C GLU A 428 23.66 16.80 -15.64
N VAL A 429 23.18 15.73 -15.03
CA VAL A 429 22.30 14.80 -15.72
C VAL A 429 20.97 15.53 -15.89
N ASN A 430 20.71 15.97 -17.07
CA ASN A 430 19.50 16.71 -17.33
C ASN A 430 18.39 15.74 -17.73
N SER A 431 17.79 15.12 -16.74
CA SER A 431 16.55 14.36 -16.92
C SER A 431 15.40 15.21 -17.49
N LEU A 432 15.59 16.51 -17.50
CA LEU A 432 14.60 17.52 -17.87
C LEU A 432 14.84 18.11 -19.25
N ASP A 433 15.90 17.73 -19.92
CA ASP A 433 16.04 18.05 -21.34
C ASP A 433 15.12 17.13 -22.12
N ALA A 434 14.15 17.71 -22.79
CA ALA A 434 13.20 16.99 -23.64
C ALA A 434 13.91 16.08 -24.66
N SER A 435 15.14 16.44 -25.07
CA SER A 435 15.99 15.61 -25.92
C SER A 435 16.50 14.34 -25.22
N ASN A 436 16.43 14.27 -23.88
CA ASN A 436 16.89 13.17 -23.06
C ASN A 436 15.76 12.34 -22.45
N LEU A 437 14.50 12.67 -22.73
CA LEU A 437 13.34 11.87 -22.35
C LEU A 437 13.08 10.86 -23.46
N ALA A 438 13.02 9.60 -23.11
CA ALA A 438 12.67 8.51 -24.03
C ALA A 438 11.41 7.81 -23.54
N LEU A 439 10.48 7.52 -24.44
CA LEU A 439 9.40 6.60 -24.19
C LEU A 439 9.97 5.18 -24.09
N GLN A 440 10.07 4.63 -22.91
CA GLN A 440 10.41 3.24 -22.68
C GLN A 440 9.14 2.45 -22.36
N GLY A 441 8.93 1.36 -23.12
CA GLY A 441 7.88 0.40 -22.87
C GLY A 441 6.50 0.86 -23.37
N THR A 442 6.16 0.32 -24.49
CA THR A 442 4.84 0.40 -25.09
C THR A 442 4.17 -0.96 -24.88
N ASN A 443 3.34 -1.07 -23.88
CA ASN A 443 2.60 -2.29 -23.59
C ASN A 443 1.10 -1.98 -23.65
N ASN A 444 0.38 -2.79 -24.42
CA ASN A 444 -1.07 -2.86 -24.35
C ASN A 444 -1.41 -4.27 -23.90
N PHE A 445 -1.90 -4.43 -22.69
CA PHE A 445 -2.23 -5.74 -22.17
C PHE A 445 -3.49 -5.72 -21.29
N GLY A 446 -4.17 -6.85 -21.32
CA GLY A 446 -5.25 -7.17 -20.43
C GLY A 446 -4.80 -8.17 -19.38
N ARG A 447 -5.40 -8.12 -18.22
CA ARG A 447 -5.23 -9.13 -17.18
C ARG A 447 -6.59 -9.50 -16.62
N ASP A 448 -6.90 -10.78 -16.68
CA ASP A 448 -8.02 -11.38 -15.96
C ASP A 448 -7.44 -12.18 -14.80
N ALA A 449 -7.88 -11.90 -13.60
CA ALA A 449 -7.47 -12.63 -12.41
C ALA A 449 -8.66 -12.87 -11.48
N TYR A 450 -8.61 -13.94 -10.72
CA TYR A 450 -9.55 -14.16 -9.62
C TYR A 450 -8.89 -14.86 -8.43
N ASN A 451 -9.48 -14.62 -7.27
CA ASN A 451 -9.25 -15.32 -6.02
C ASN A 451 -10.55 -15.91 -5.54
N ASP A 452 -10.52 -17.14 -5.15
CA ASP A 452 -11.63 -17.84 -4.49
C ASP A 452 -11.11 -18.36 -3.16
N THR A 453 -11.59 -17.78 -2.06
CA THR A 453 -11.21 -18.17 -0.70
C THR A 453 -12.39 -18.78 0.01
N GLN A 454 -12.19 -19.93 0.62
CA GLN A 454 -13.16 -20.60 1.48
C GLN A 454 -12.51 -20.85 2.84
N GLN A 455 -13.16 -20.41 3.89
CA GLN A 455 -12.67 -20.52 5.26
C GLN A 455 -13.76 -21.10 6.18
N VAL A 456 -13.35 -21.95 7.08
CA VAL A 456 -14.16 -22.47 8.17
C VAL A 456 -13.45 -22.24 9.48
N ASP A 457 -14.15 -21.61 10.43
CA ASP A 457 -13.65 -21.33 11.77
C ASP A 457 -14.55 -21.97 12.81
N LEU A 458 -13.95 -22.55 13.83
CA LEU A 458 -14.60 -23.01 15.04
C LEU A 458 -13.98 -22.25 16.23
N HIS A 459 -14.84 -21.65 17.02
CA HIS A 459 -14.43 -21.00 18.27
C HIS A 459 -15.22 -21.61 19.43
N PHE A 460 -14.47 -22.05 20.46
CA PHE A 460 -15.05 -22.62 21.67
C PHE A 460 -14.50 -21.88 22.89
N GLU A 461 -15.39 -21.37 23.74
CA GLU A 461 -15.06 -20.62 24.95
C GLU A 461 -15.73 -21.25 26.17
N LYS A 462 -14.94 -21.52 27.22
CA LYS A 462 -15.49 -22.02 28.47
C LYS A 462 -14.67 -21.62 29.69
N THR A 463 -15.35 -21.11 30.71
CA THR A 463 -14.73 -20.82 32.00
C THR A 463 -14.84 -22.06 32.90
N VAL A 464 -13.69 -22.49 33.45
CA VAL A 464 -13.59 -23.63 34.39
C VAL A 464 -12.73 -23.17 35.54
N TRP A 465 -13.24 -23.20 36.79
CA TRP A 465 -12.52 -22.76 38.00
C TRP A 465 -11.93 -21.34 37.85
N ASP A 466 -12.72 -20.39 37.38
CA ASP A 466 -12.34 -18.99 37.17
C ASP A 466 -11.20 -18.81 36.13
N ILE A 467 -10.90 -19.86 35.35
CA ILE A 467 -9.99 -19.81 34.23
C ILE A 467 -10.81 -19.81 32.93
N LYS A 468 -10.73 -18.75 32.15
CA LYS A 468 -11.36 -18.68 30.85
C LYS A 468 -10.47 -19.40 29.84
N ASN A 469 -11.03 -20.35 29.12
CA ASN A 469 -10.35 -21.13 28.09
C ASN A 469 -11.01 -20.88 26.72
N GLU A 470 -10.23 -20.52 25.74
CA GLU A 470 -10.68 -20.24 24.39
C GLU A 470 -9.88 -21.07 23.40
N PHE A 471 -10.57 -21.84 22.58
CA PHE A 471 -9.98 -22.68 21.54
C PHE A 471 -10.47 -22.19 20.18
N GLY A 472 -9.55 -21.92 19.27
CA GLY A 472 -9.83 -21.64 17.88
C GLY A 472 -9.23 -22.72 16.98
N VAL A 473 -10.00 -23.21 16.02
CA VAL A 473 -9.51 -24.12 14.98
C VAL A 473 -10.10 -23.68 13.66
N GLY A 474 -9.29 -23.65 12.60
CA GLY A 474 -9.80 -23.29 11.30
C GLY A 474 -9.03 -23.92 10.15
N ALA A 475 -9.64 -23.83 9.00
CA ALA A 475 -9.10 -24.25 7.73
C ALA A 475 -9.45 -23.22 6.64
N GLU A 476 -8.52 -22.94 5.77
CA GLU A 476 -8.71 -22.03 4.64
C GLU A 476 -8.15 -22.67 3.37
N MET A 477 -8.84 -22.48 2.28
CA MET A 477 -8.42 -22.83 0.94
C MET A 477 -8.49 -21.58 0.07
N LEU A 478 -7.38 -21.23 -0.55
CA LEU A 478 -7.27 -20.14 -1.51
C LEU A 478 -6.96 -20.71 -2.90
N ARG A 479 -7.72 -20.31 -3.89
CA ARG A 479 -7.44 -20.58 -5.32
C ARG A 479 -7.22 -19.25 -6.02
N THR A 480 -6.10 -19.12 -6.70
CA THR A 480 -5.80 -17.94 -7.50
C THR A 480 -5.59 -18.35 -8.95
N ALA A 481 -6.12 -17.54 -9.86
CA ALA A 481 -5.79 -17.68 -11.27
C ALA A 481 -5.56 -16.31 -11.88
N SER A 482 -4.62 -16.20 -12.79
CA SER A 482 -4.44 -15.01 -13.60
C SER A 482 -4.01 -15.36 -15.02
N VAL A 483 -4.54 -14.61 -15.98
CA VAL A 483 -4.20 -14.67 -17.39
C VAL A 483 -3.81 -13.29 -17.85
N ILE A 484 -2.66 -13.17 -18.49
CA ILE A 484 -2.20 -11.93 -19.09
C ILE A 484 -2.37 -12.05 -20.61
N THR A 485 -3.02 -11.08 -21.21
CA THR A 485 -3.14 -10.96 -22.67
C THR A 485 -2.34 -9.76 -23.15
N VAL A 486 -1.71 -9.85 -24.29
CA VAL A 486 -0.95 -8.76 -24.92
C VAL A 486 -1.48 -8.54 -26.31
N ALA A 487 -1.81 -7.29 -26.63
CA ALA A 487 -2.16 -6.93 -27.98
C ALA A 487 -0.88 -6.69 -28.81
N PRO A 488 -0.70 -7.40 -29.92
CA PRO A 488 0.45 -7.16 -30.77
C PRO A 488 0.38 -5.78 -31.41
N LEU A 489 1.49 -5.04 -31.40
CA LEU A 489 1.59 -3.70 -31.94
C LEU A 489 2.40 -3.71 -33.26
N ASP A 490 1.88 -3.04 -34.25
CA ASP A 490 2.55 -2.83 -35.54
C ASP A 490 3.01 -1.37 -35.63
N PHE A 491 4.24 -1.14 -35.27
CA PHE A 491 4.83 0.21 -35.30
C PHE A 491 4.99 0.77 -36.71
N THR A 492 4.86 -0.02 -37.77
CA THR A 492 4.87 0.52 -39.15
C THR A 492 3.67 1.40 -39.43
N LYS A 493 2.57 1.20 -38.70
CA LYS A 493 1.36 2.04 -38.75
C LYS A 493 1.53 3.42 -38.11
N ALA A 494 2.61 3.65 -37.37
CA ALA A 494 2.83 4.94 -36.69
C ALA A 494 3.14 6.10 -37.66
N GLY A 495 3.42 5.79 -38.93
CA GLY A 495 3.73 6.81 -39.93
C GLY A 495 5.10 7.45 -39.73
N THR A 496 5.22 8.73 -40.01
CA THR A 496 6.41 9.54 -39.86
C THR A 496 6.13 10.82 -39.09
N VAL A 497 7.05 11.20 -38.18
CA VAL A 497 7.00 12.47 -37.45
C VAL A 497 8.31 13.20 -37.70
N THR A 498 8.25 14.50 -38.02
CA THR A 498 9.45 15.33 -38.16
C THR A 498 9.61 16.14 -36.86
N THR A 499 10.77 16.01 -36.21
CA THR A 499 11.07 16.82 -35.03
C THR A 499 11.25 18.29 -35.38
N PRO A 500 11.16 19.21 -34.41
CA PRO A 500 11.46 20.64 -34.66
C PRO A 500 12.86 20.87 -35.22
N GLY A 501 13.81 20.01 -34.96
CA GLY A 501 15.16 20.04 -35.56
C GLY A 501 15.28 19.42 -36.94
N GLY A 502 14.19 19.03 -37.59
CA GLY A 502 14.14 18.50 -38.96
C GLY A 502 14.45 16.99 -39.08
N THR A 503 14.63 16.29 -37.98
CA THR A 503 14.87 14.83 -38.01
C THR A 503 13.57 14.09 -38.23
N VAL A 504 13.54 13.18 -39.21
CA VAL A 504 12.39 12.33 -39.49
C VAL A 504 12.46 11.05 -38.66
N LEU A 505 11.48 10.84 -37.80
CA LEU A 505 11.31 9.65 -36.98
C LEU A 505 10.26 8.73 -37.60
N THR A 506 10.48 7.43 -37.58
CA THR A 506 9.56 6.43 -38.14
C THR A 506 9.40 5.25 -37.18
N GLY A 507 8.21 4.64 -37.20
CA GLY A 507 7.93 3.45 -36.43
C GLY A 507 8.16 3.64 -34.92
N ILE A 508 8.85 2.72 -34.27
CA ILE A 508 9.15 2.76 -32.83
C ILE A 508 9.98 4.00 -32.44
N GLN A 509 10.76 4.56 -33.33
CA GLN A 509 11.59 5.74 -33.05
C GLN A 509 10.74 6.96 -32.67
N ILE A 510 9.49 7.06 -33.16
CA ILE A 510 8.55 8.12 -32.80
C ILE A 510 8.31 8.12 -31.29
N TYR A 511 8.18 6.94 -30.70
CA TYR A 511 7.95 6.78 -29.26
C TYR A 511 9.22 6.88 -28.44
N GLN A 512 10.35 6.41 -28.96
CA GLN A 512 11.63 6.46 -28.28
C GLN A 512 12.24 7.87 -28.19
N ASN A 513 11.81 8.77 -29.07
CA ASN A 513 12.29 10.15 -29.13
C ASN A 513 11.14 11.15 -28.97
N TYR A 514 10.12 10.79 -28.24
CA TYR A 514 9.00 11.68 -27.96
C TYR A 514 9.44 12.84 -27.08
N ASP A 515 9.09 14.06 -27.51
CA ASP A 515 9.26 15.27 -26.72
C ASP A 515 7.91 15.66 -26.09
N PRO A 516 7.71 15.41 -24.79
CA PRO A 516 6.46 15.74 -24.12
C PRO A 516 6.22 17.26 -24.03
N PHE A 517 7.22 18.10 -24.23
CA PHE A 517 7.15 19.54 -24.13
C PHE A 517 7.00 20.24 -25.50
N GLY A 518 7.37 19.54 -26.56
CA GLY A 518 7.36 20.10 -27.93
C GLY A 518 5.99 20.17 -28.59
N GLY A 519 4.91 19.79 -27.90
CA GLY A 519 3.54 19.82 -28.43
C GLY A 519 3.26 18.81 -29.53
N GLY A 520 4.16 17.87 -29.78
CA GLY A 520 3.97 16.77 -30.72
C GLY A 520 2.94 15.76 -30.21
N SER A 521 2.08 15.24 -31.10
CA SER A 521 1.23 14.09 -30.80
C SER A 521 1.87 12.82 -31.33
N VAL A 522 1.94 11.78 -30.51
CA VAL A 522 2.25 10.41 -30.97
C VAL A 522 0.95 9.68 -31.29
N PRO A 523 0.94 8.78 -32.28
CA PRO A 523 -0.22 7.96 -32.57
C PRO A 523 -0.63 7.12 -31.36
N SER A 524 -1.95 6.93 -31.16
CA SER A 524 -2.47 6.07 -30.11
C SER A 524 -1.98 4.64 -30.28
N LEU A 525 -1.54 3.99 -29.20
CA LEU A 525 -1.17 2.59 -29.22
C LEU A 525 -2.33 1.67 -29.66
N TYR A 526 -3.56 2.06 -29.37
CA TYR A 526 -4.74 1.34 -29.89
C TYR A 526 -4.80 1.35 -31.43
N ALA A 527 -4.39 2.46 -32.06
CA ALA A 527 -4.32 2.54 -33.53
C ALA A 527 -3.24 1.65 -34.14
N LEU A 528 -2.24 1.25 -33.35
CA LEU A 528 -1.15 0.37 -33.78
C LEU A 528 -1.47 -1.11 -33.58
N GLN A 529 -2.59 -1.48 -32.98
CA GLN A 529 -2.93 -2.89 -32.83
C GLN A 529 -3.02 -3.58 -34.19
N SER A 530 -2.38 -4.71 -34.30
CA SER A 530 -2.29 -5.51 -35.53
C SER A 530 -3.14 -6.77 -35.51
N GLY A 531 -3.72 -7.09 -34.36
CA GLY A 531 -4.58 -8.27 -34.19
C GLY A 531 -5.28 -8.26 -32.84
N PRO A 532 -6.13 -9.26 -32.57
CA PRO A 532 -6.75 -9.42 -31.27
C PRO A 532 -5.70 -9.72 -30.19
N PRO A 533 -5.98 -9.38 -28.91
CA PRO A 533 -5.11 -9.75 -27.80
C PRO A 533 -4.87 -11.27 -27.77
N VAL A 534 -3.63 -11.64 -27.56
CA VAL A 534 -3.20 -13.04 -27.42
C VAL A 534 -2.73 -13.31 -26.00
N ILE A 535 -2.93 -14.54 -25.52
CA ILE A 535 -2.43 -14.91 -24.18
C ILE A 535 -0.92 -14.87 -24.19
N ASN A 536 -0.35 -14.07 -23.27
CA ASN A 536 1.10 -13.96 -23.08
C ASN A 536 1.51 -14.97 -22.00
N GLY A 537 2.12 -16.06 -22.44
CA GLY A 537 2.51 -17.15 -21.57
C GLY A 537 1.37 -18.14 -21.29
N HIS A 538 1.30 -18.61 -20.05
CA HIS A 538 0.29 -19.55 -19.59
C HIS A 538 -0.53 -18.96 -18.45
N ALA A 539 -1.75 -19.47 -18.29
CA ALA A 539 -2.54 -19.14 -17.11
C ALA A 539 -1.80 -19.59 -15.83
N ASN A 540 -1.56 -18.63 -14.94
CA ASN A 540 -1.04 -18.96 -13.61
C ASN A 540 -2.20 -19.43 -12.75
N LEU A 541 -2.08 -20.64 -12.20
CA LEU A 541 -3.04 -21.21 -11.28
C LEU A 541 -2.29 -21.63 -10.03
N ALA A 542 -2.67 -21.12 -8.86
CA ALA A 542 -2.16 -21.56 -7.58
C ALA A 542 -3.30 -22.00 -6.67
N LYS A 543 -2.99 -22.91 -5.76
CA LYS A 543 -3.92 -23.44 -4.78
C LYS A 543 -3.20 -23.64 -3.46
N ASP A 544 -3.67 -22.93 -2.47
CA ASP A 544 -3.06 -22.86 -1.15
C ASP A 544 -4.04 -23.39 -0.10
N HIS A 545 -3.49 -24.03 0.92
CA HIS A 545 -4.26 -24.53 2.04
C HIS A 545 -3.58 -24.14 3.36
N GLN A 546 -4.35 -23.70 4.33
CA GLN A 546 -3.87 -23.56 5.69
C GLN A 546 -4.81 -24.20 6.71
N TYR A 547 -4.20 -24.72 7.76
CA TYR A 547 -4.88 -25.27 8.92
C TYR A 547 -4.25 -24.66 10.17
N TYR A 548 -5.05 -24.08 11.03
CA TYR A 548 -4.57 -23.45 12.24
C TYR A 548 -5.33 -23.88 13.48
N ALA A 549 -4.63 -23.83 14.59
CA ALA A 549 -5.20 -24.03 15.91
C ALA A 549 -4.62 -23.02 16.88
N SER A 550 -5.44 -22.48 17.74
CA SER A 550 -5.06 -21.54 18.79
C SER A 550 -5.67 -21.94 20.12
N TYR A 551 -4.95 -21.65 21.19
CA TYR A 551 -5.42 -21.75 22.55
C TYR A 551 -5.06 -20.48 23.29
N ARG A 552 -6.09 -19.82 23.83
CA ARG A 552 -5.94 -18.68 24.70
C ARG A 552 -6.50 -19.03 26.07
N VAL A 553 -5.76 -18.67 27.08
CA VAL A 553 -6.15 -18.89 28.47
C VAL A 553 -6.05 -17.57 29.24
N SER A 554 -7.08 -17.28 30.04
CA SER A 554 -7.12 -16.08 30.87
C SER A 554 -7.28 -16.45 32.33
N PHE A 555 -6.49 -15.79 33.20
CA PHE A 555 -6.40 -16.04 34.61
C PHE A 555 -6.66 -14.76 35.43
N PHE A 556 -6.93 -14.92 36.72
CA PHE A 556 -7.04 -13.85 37.71
C PHE A 556 -8.08 -12.78 37.30
N ASP A 557 -9.31 -13.20 37.01
CA ASP A 557 -10.40 -12.33 36.57
C ASP A 557 -10.02 -11.52 35.32
N ASP A 558 -9.53 -12.22 34.27
CA ASP A 558 -9.11 -11.64 32.98
C ASP A 558 -7.93 -10.63 33.06
N ARG A 559 -7.09 -10.71 34.10
CA ARG A 559 -5.93 -9.84 34.23
C ARG A 559 -4.66 -10.37 33.55
N VAL A 560 -4.59 -11.65 33.30
CA VAL A 560 -3.44 -12.29 32.62
C VAL A 560 -3.96 -13.19 31.51
N HIS A 561 -3.45 -12.96 30.29
CA HIS A 561 -3.80 -13.76 29.13
C HIS A 561 -2.55 -14.36 28.52
N ALA A 562 -2.62 -15.61 28.11
CA ALA A 562 -1.59 -16.27 27.33
C ALA A 562 -2.19 -16.89 26.06
N LEU A 563 -1.50 -16.72 24.95
CA LEU A 563 -1.88 -17.20 23.61
C LEU A 563 -0.83 -18.19 23.12
N PHE A 564 -1.28 -19.30 22.56
CA PHE A 564 -0.46 -20.27 21.83
C PHE A 564 -1.17 -20.60 20.52
N GLY A 565 -0.42 -20.69 19.45
CA GLY A 565 -0.98 -20.98 18.16
C GLY A 565 0.01 -21.66 17.22
N VAL A 566 -0.53 -22.48 16.33
CA VAL A 566 0.20 -23.17 15.27
C VAL A 566 -0.60 -23.08 13.97
N ASN A 567 0.09 -22.83 12.87
CA ASN A 567 -0.48 -22.86 11.54
C ASN A 567 0.40 -23.73 10.64
N GLN A 568 -0.25 -24.59 9.86
CA GLN A 568 0.36 -25.34 8.80
C GLN A 568 -0.15 -24.85 7.46
N TYR A 569 0.74 -24.29 6.66
CA TYR A 569 0.45 -23.74 5.36
C TYR A 569 1.10 -24.59 4.26
N THR A 570 0.36 -24.86 3.21
CA THR A 570 0.78 -25.66 2.07
C THR A 570 0.42 -24.95 0.79
N VAL A 571 1.38 -24.80 -0.11
CA VAL A 571 1.16 -24.41 -1.50
C VAL A 571 1.19 -25.66 -2.35
N ASP A 572 0.09 -25.96 -3.05
CA ASP A 572 0.05 -27.08 -3.98
C ASP A 572 0.85 -26.74 -5.24
N PRO A 573 1.46 -27.76 -5.90
CA PRO A 573 2.16 -27.51 -7.15
C PRO A 573 1.18 -26.97 -8.19
N SER A 574 1.42 -25.77 -8.66
CA SER A 574 0.64 -25.16 -9.72
C SER A 574 1.06 -25.75 -11.06
N GLY A 575 0.08 -26.17 -11.89
CA GLY A 575 0.09 -26.60 -13.27
C GLY A 575 1.39 -26.73 -14.10
N PRO A 576 1.33 -27.08 -15.36
CA PRO A 576 2.43 -27.69 -16.11
C PRO A 576 3.72 -26.89 -16.31
N LEU A 577 3.83 -25.70 -15.75
CA LEU A 577 4.99 -24.84 -15.94
C LEU A 577 5.73 -24.39 -14.68
N ASN A 578 5.16 -24.49 -13.51
CA ASN A 578 5.71 -23.79 -12.36
C ASN A 578 5.83 -24.67 -11.14
N SER A 579 6.83 -25.40 -10.99
CA SER A 579 7.19 -26.18 -9.80
C SER A 579 6.39 -27.46 -9.59
N PRO A 580 7.02 -28.60 -9.78
CA PRO A 580 6.45 -29.89 -9.41
C PRO A 580 6.44 -30.17 -7.90
N ILE A 581 6.84 -29.22 -7.08
CA ILE A 581 7.09 -29.40 -5.66
C ILE A 581 6.17 -28.48 -4.85
N GLY A 582 5.24 -29.07 -4.11
CA GLY A 582 4.47 -28.36 -3.09
C GLY A 582 5.35 -27.99 -1.92
N HIS A 583 5.14 -26.79 -1.37
CA HIS A 583 5.81 -26.33 -0.17
C HIS A 583 4.89 -26.47 1.02
N LYS A 584 5.42 -27.00 2.12
CA LYS A 584 4.72 -27.13 3.38
C LYS A 584 5.56 -26.54 4.50
N ASN A 585 4.99 -25.58 5.21
CA ASN A 585 5.66 -24.93 6.34
C ASN A 585 4.73 -24.84 7.54
N THR A 586 5.32 -24.82 8.71
CA THR A 586 4.60 -24.65 9.98
C THR A 586 5.11 -23.41 10.68
N THR A 587 4.18 -22.54 11.09
CA THR A 587 4.46 -21.34 11.84
C THR A 587 3.90 -21.43 13.26
N TYR A 588 4.51 -20.71 14.17
CA TYR A 588 4.15 -20.70 15.57
C TYR A 588 3.95 -19.26 16.06
N THR A 589 2.97 -19.08 16.92
CA THR A 589 2.71 -17.81 17.62
C THR A 589 2.49 -18.12 19.09
N TYR A 590 3.17 -17.40 19.95
CA TYR A 590 2.92 -17.46 21.38
C TYR A 590 3.20 -16.10 22.02
N GLY A 591 2.48 -15.82 23.08
CA GLY A 591 2.64 -14.54 23.79
C GLY A 591 1.81 -14.51 25.06
N ALA A 592 2.12 -13.56 25.90
CA ALA A 592 1.37 -13.30 27.12
C ALA A 592 1.27 -11.80 27.37
N ILE A 593 0.17 -11.39 27.99
CA ILE A 593 -0.06 -10.05 28.49
C ILE A 593 -0.62 -10.14 29.91
N GLY A 594 -0.13 -9.30 30.80
CA GLY A 594 -0.61 -9.26 32.18
C GLY A 594 -0.75 -7.85 32.71
N GLU A 595 -1.89 -7.57 33.37
CA GLU A 595 -2.13 -6.32 34.05
C GLU A 595 -1.33 -6.29 35.37
N VAL A 596 -0.28 -5.48 35.41
CA VAL A 596 0.62 -5.34 36.57
C VAL A 596 -0.03 -4.47 37.64
N VAL A 597 -0.62 -3.36 37.23
CA VAL A 597 -1.47 -2.50 38.03
C VAL A 597 -2.68 -2.10 37.19
N LYS A 598 -3.79 -1.75 37.83
CA LYS A 598 -5.02 -1.40 37.13
C LYS A 598 -4.76 -0.38 36.00
N GLY A 599 -5.07 -0.77 34.78
CA GLY A 599 -4.89 0.05 33.59
C GLY A 599 -3.48 0.05 32.99
N LEU A 600 -2.53 -0.73 33.52
CA LEU A 600 -1.20 -0.91 32.95
C LEU A 600 -0.87 -2.39 32.81
N SER A 601 -0.73 -2.83 31.58
CA SER A 601 -0.33 -4.20 31.23
C SER A 601 1.04 -4.23 30.58
N VAL A 602 1.79 -5.29 30.81
CA VAL A 602 3.01 -5.62 30.10
C VAL A 602 2.77 -6.85 29.23
N PHE A 603 3.37 -6.89 28.05
CA PHE A 603 3.24 -8.03 27.16
C PHE A 603 4.56 -8.40 26.50
N ALA A 604 4.62 -9.65 26.09
CA ALA A 604 5.66 -10.17 25.23
C ALA A 604 5.07 -11.19 24.27
N SER A 605 5.54 -11.21 23.04
CA SER A 605 5.12 -12.16 22.04
C SER A 605 6.24 -12.57 21.10
N HIS A 606 6.07 -13.74 20.51
CA HIS A 606 6.83 -14.22 19.37
C HIS A 606 5.90 -14.80 18.34
N SER A 607 6.14 -14.48 17.08
CA SER A 607 5.43 -15.08 15.97
C SER A 607 6.37 -15.34 14.79
N SER A 608 6.01 -16.29 13.96
CA SER A 608 6.68 -16.58 12.70
C SER A 608 5.68 -16.57 11.54
N ALA A 609 6.17 -16.25 10.33
CA ALA A 609 5.44 -16.32 9.08
C ALA A 609 6.33 -16.91 8.00
N VAL A 610 5.79 -17.21 6.83
CA VAL A 610 6.56 -17.76 5.71
C VAL A 610 6.22 -17.03 4.43
N GLN A 611 7.22 -16.84 3.58
CA GLN A 611 7.02 -16.38 2.21
C GLN A 611 7.47 -17.46 1.24
N PHE A 612 6.58 -17.84 0.36
CA PHE A 612 6.87 -18.88 -0.63
C PHE A 612 7.62 -18.31 -1.82
N THR A 613 8.52 -19.10 -2.34
CA THR A 613 9.24 -18.81 -3.58
C THR A 613 9.12 -19.98 -4.53
N ASN A 614 8.99 -19.69 -5.82
CA ASN A 614 9.14 -20.66 -6.92
C ASN A 614 10.47 -20.50 -7.64
N GLN A 615 11.39 -19.71 -7.08
CA GLN A 615 12.70 -19.52 -7.66
C GLN A 615 13.48 -20.83 -7.68
N GLN A 616 13.97 -21.20 -8.85
CA GLN A 616 14.89 -22.32 -9.03
C GLN A 616 16.31 -21.92 -8.56
N SER A 617 17.04 -22.87 -7.97
CA SER A 617 18.44 -22.65 -7.55
C SER A 617 19.39 -22.41 -8.74
N ALA A 618 18.97 -22.75 -9.96
CA ALA A 618 19.64 -22.40 -11.19
C ALA A 618 18.61 -22.10 -12.28
N SER A 619 18.81 -21.08 -13.08
CA SER A 619 17.96 -20.71 -14.21
C SER A 619 18.78 -20.20 -15.40
N GLY A 620 18.19 -20.25 -16.60
CA GLY A 620 18.82 -19.80 -17.84
C GLY A 620 18.98 -20.92 -18.88
N ILE A 621 19.40 -20.53 -20.08
CA ILE A 621 19.48 -21.45 -21.25
C ILE A 621 20.54 -22.53 -21.04
N GLY A 622 21.58 -22.26 -20.25
CA GLY A 622 22.72 -23.15 -20.01
C GLY A 622 22.56 -24.10 -18.82
N VAL A 623 21.40 -24.20 -18.19
CA VAL A 623 21.22 -25.11 -17.05
C VAL A 623 21.28 -26.56 -17.49
N LEU A 624 22.12 -27.35 -16.82
CA LEU A 624 22.36 -28.76 -17.07
C LEU A 624 21.76 -29.62 -15.95
N PRO A 625 21.49 -30.92 -16.21
CA PRO A 625 21.06 -31.85 -15.14
C PRO A 625 22.05 -31.92 -13.96
N SER A 626 23.37 -31.73 -14.25
CA SER A 626 24.41 -31.69 -13.24
C SER A 626 24.33 -30.50 -12.27
N ASP A 627 23.61 -29.44 -12.60
CA ASP A 627 23.42 -28.30 -11.73
C ASP A 627 22.45 -28.62 -10.58
N ASN A 628 21.74 -29.74 -10.69
CA ASN A 628 20.78 -30.19 -9.71
C ASN A 628 19.77 -29.09 -9.31
N ALA A 629 19.28 -28.37 -10.35
CA ALA A 629 18.33 -27.28 -10.16
C ALA A 629 17.07 -27.77 -9.42
N HIS A 630 16.77 -27.11 -8.33
CA HIS A 630 15.63 -27.40 -7.48
C HIS A 630 14.97 -26.08 -7.02
N VAL A 631 13.72 -26.12 -6.63
CA VAL A 631 13.05 -24.99 -6.04
C VAL A 631 13.65 -24.68 -4.68
N LEU A 632 13.98 -23.42 -4.44
CA LEU A 632 14.56 -22.98 -3.18
C LEU A 632 13.52 -23.07 -2.05
N ASN A 633 13.99 -23.15 -0.82
CA ASN A 633 13.13 -23.18 0.35
C ASN A 633 12.37 -21.86 0.51
N SER A 634 11.22 -21.93 1.17
CA SER A 634 10.49 -20.72 1.58
C SER A 634 11.33 -19.87 2.54
N GLU A 635 11.16 -18.57 2.46
CA GLU A 635 11.74 -17.63 3.39
C GLU A 635 11.01 -17.70 4.73
N LEU A 636 11.72 -17.62 5.83
CA LEU A 636 11.17 -17.73 7.18
C LEU A 636 11.26 -16.38 7.88
N ASP A 637 10.13 -15.85 8.22
CA ASP A 637 9.99 -14.60 8.95
C ASP A 637 9.80 -14.89 10.45
N LYS A 638 10.43 -14.08 11.30
CA LYS A 638 10.32 -14.16 12.76
C LYS A 638 10.24 -12.77 13.36
N GLY A 639 9.46 -12.62 14.41
CA GLY A 639 9.41 -11.38 15.16
C GLY A 639 9.24 -11.62 16.64
N TYR A 640 9.84 -10.72 17.40
CA TYR A 640 9.70 -10.62 18.85
C TYR A 640 9.19 -9.23 19.19
N GLU A 641 8.24 -9.17 20.09
CA GLU A 641 7.71 -7.90 20.56
C GLU A 641 7.58 -7.92 22.08
N VAL A 642 8.03 -6.83 22.72
CA VAL A 642 7.88 -6.62 24.17
C VAL A 642 7.38 -5.20 24.37
N GLY A 643 6.34 -5.02 25.17
CA GLY A 643 5.77 -3.69 25.31
C GLY A 643 4.86 -3.54 26.51
N VAL A 644 4.28 -2.35 26.57
CA VAL A 644 3.32 -1.95 27.59
C VAL A 644 2.03 -1.48 26.90
N LYS A 645 0.90 -1.78 27.53
CA LYS A 645 -0.40 -1.23 27.17
C LYS A 645 -1.02 -0.53 28.37
N THR A 646 -1.58 0.64 28.13
CA THR A 646 -2.25 1.40 29.18
C THR A 646 -3.68 1.72 28.76
N THR A 647 -4.60 1.61 29.73
CA THR A 647 -5.99 2.02 29.61
C THR A 647 -6.40 2.76 30.86
N TRP A 648 -6.65 4.07 30.75
CA TRP A 648 -7.00 4.91 31.91
C TRP A 648 -8.34 5.61 31.73
N HIS A 649 -8.94 6.03 32.85
CA HIS A 649 -10.20 6.77 32.87
C HIS A 649 -11.32 6.08 32.08
N ASN A 650 -11.59 4.80 32.39
CA ASN A 650 -12.60 3.99 31.68
C ASN A 650 -12.34 3.89 30.17
N ASP A 651 -11.08 3.63 29.80
CA ASP A 651 -10.63 3.50 28.40
C ASP A 651 -10.64 4.81 27.59
N GLU A 652 -10.78 5.97 28.24
CA GLU A 652 -10.68 7.28 27.57
C GLU A 652 -9.29 7.53 26.98
N LEU A 653 -8.25 7.04 27.67
CA LEU A 653 -6.87 7.06 27.20
C LEU A 653 -6.38 5.63 27.00
N THR A 654 -6.01 5.30 25.80
CA THR A 654 -5.36 4.03 25.45
C THR A 654 -4.00 4.33 24.84
N CYS A 655 -2.98 3.58 25.25
CA CYS A 655 -1.64 3.66 24.66
C CYS A 655 -1.02 2.29 24.58
N THR A 656 -0.41 1.97 23.45
CA THR A 656 0.47 0.82 23.26
C THR A 656 1.84 1.33 22.88
N SER A 657 2.88 0.91 23.61
CA SER A 657 4.27 1.19 23.25
C SER A 657 5.07 -0.09 23.33
N SER A 658 5.78 -0.43 22.25
CA SER A 658 6.50 -1.68 22.13
C SER A 658 7.85 -1.54 21.46
N TYR A 659 8.80 -2.33 21.90
CA TYR A 659 10.02 -2.64 21.17
C TYR A 659 9.76 -3.87 20.31
N TYR A 660 10.16 -3.81 19.04
CA TYR A 660 10.07 -4.91 18.09
C TYR A 660 11.46 -5.29 17.55
N ASP A 661 11.60 -6.55 17.15
CA ASP A 661 12.77 -7.09 16.45
C ASP A 661 12.27 -8.13 15.45
N ASP A 662 12.18 -7.73 14.17
CA ASP A 662 11.62 -8.49 13.07
C ASP A 662 12.71 -8.88 12.07
N GLU A 663 12.81 -10.17 11.74
CA GLU A 663 13.79 -10.73 10.82
C GLU A 663 13.12 -11.50 9.69
N ARG A 664 13.63 -11.30 8.47
CA ARG A 664 13.34 -12.11 7.30
C ARG A 664 14.59 -12.89 6.92
N ASN A 665 14.53 -14.20 7.11
CA ASN A 665 15.66 -15.09 6.97
C ASN A 665 15.46 -16.03 5.77
N GLY A 666 16.56 -16.34 5.08
CA GLY A 666 16.52 -17.16 3.89
C GLY A 666 15.99 -16.43 2.67
N VAL A 667 16.15 -15.09 2.63
CA VAL A 667 15.75 -14.29 1.46
C VAL A 667 16.44 -14.83 0.23
N VAL A 668 15.62 -15.07 -0.80
CA VAL A 668 16.12 -15.57 -2.08
C VAL A 668 16.88 -14.47 -2.80
N ALA A 669 18.14 -14.72 -3.08
CA ALA A 669 19.01 -13.79 -3.77
C ALA A 669 19.86 -14.52 -4.82
N GLY A 670 20.36 -13.79 -5.83
CA GLY A 670 21.29 -14.34 -6.82
C GLY A 670 22.62 -14.72 -6.17
N ASP A 671 23.08 -15.93 -6.38
CA ASP A 671 24.44 -16.35 -6.01
C ASP A 671 25.45 -15.81 -7.02
N GLN A 672 25.86 -14.57 -6.83
CA GLN A 672 26.77 -13.88 -7.74
C GLN A 672 28.13 -14.55 -7.83
N LEU A 673 28.67 -15.07 -6.73
CA LEU A 673 29.97 -15.73 -6.74
C LEU A 673 29.93 -16.97 -7.63
N ARG A 674 28.94 -17.83 -7.45
CA ARG A 674 28.76 -19.03 -8.27
C ARG A 674 28.45 -18.68 -9.73
N THR A 675 27.62 -17.69 -9.98
CA THR A 675 27.24 -17.23 -11.31
C THR A 675 28.46 -16.73 -12.09
N LEU A 676 29.28 -15.86 -11.47
CA LEU A 676 30.44 -15.28 -12.15
C LEU A 676 31.63 -16.23 -12.27
N THR A 677 31.75 -17.21 -11.40
CA THR A 677 32.85 -18.21 -11.46
C THR A 677 32.50 -19.42 -12.30
N ASP A 678 31.27 -19.56 -12.77
CA ASP A 678 30.90 -20.68 -13.65
C ASP A 678 31.55 -20.53 -15.02
N PRO A 679 32.30 -21.55 -15.49
CA PRO A 679 33.04 -21.49 -16.76
C PRO A 679 32.15 -21.23 -17.98
N ARG A 680 30.87 -21.57 -17.92
CA ARG A 680 29.88 -21.33 -19.00
C ARG A 680 29.60 -19.84 -19.20
N ASN A 681 29.83 -19.04 -18.16
CA ASN A 681 29.52 -17.59 -18.13
C ASN A 681 30.75 -16.73 -18.50
N ALA A 682 31.86 -17.33 -18.98
CA ALA A 682 33.11 -16.62 -19.23
C ALA A 682 32.96 -15.45 -20.23
N ASN A 683 32.03 -15.54 -21.18
CA ASN A 683 31.82 -14.51 -22.21
C ASN A 683 30.38 -13.95 -22.21
N VAL A 684 29.37 -14.75 -21.82
CA VAL A 684 27.95 -14.37 -21.80
C VAL A 684 27.30 -15.12 -20.65
N THR A 685 26.62 -14.42 -19.80
CA THR A 685 25.86 -15.04 -18.68
C THR A 685 24.73 -15.89 -19.23
N THR A 686 24.89 -17.20 -19.20
CA THR A 686 23.93 -18.19 -19.71
C THR A 686 23.21 -18.94 -18.59
N VAL A 687 23.82 -18.99 -17.41
CA VAL A 687 23.26 -19.63 -16.22
C VAL A 687 23.35 -18.67 -15.05
N GLN A 688 22.25 -18.50 -14.34
CA GLN A 688 22.16 -17.75 -13.10
C GLN A 688 21.87 -18.71 -11.95
N PHE A 689 22.60 -18.58 -10.86
CA PHE A 689 22.39 -19.33 -9.64
C PHE A 689 21.74 -18.47 -8.57
N PHE A 690 20.92 -19.09 -7.75
CA PHE A 690 20.19 -18.46 -6.66
C PHE A 690 20.33 -19.28 -5.37
N THR A 691 20.20 -18.61 -4.24
CA THR A 691 20.33 -19.23 -2.92
C THR A 691 19.43 -18.55 -1.88
N ASN A 692 19.11 -19.27 -0.79
CA ASN A 692 18.41 -18.74 0.39
C ASN A 692 19.44 -18.21 1.42
N GLY A 693 20.20 -17.19 1.08
CA GLY A 693 21.29 -16.68 1.94
C GLY A 693 21.06 -15.27 2.48
N GLY A 694 20.01 -14.61 2.06
CA GLY A 694 19.70 -13.25 2.51
C GLY A 694 19.15 -13.20 3.93
N LEU A 695 19.53 -12.16 4.68
CA LEU A 695 18.98 -11.84 6.00
C LEU A 695 18.69 -10.33 6.05
N TYR A 696 17.43 -9.99 6.27
CA TYR A 696 16.94 -8.62 6.43
C TYR A 696 16.40 -8.45 7.85
N ARG A 697 16.64 -7.31 8.46
CA ARG A 697 16.24 -7.05 9.84
C ARG A 697 15.68 -5.66 10.02
N SER A 698 14.62 -5.57 10.83
CA SER A 698 14.04 -4.30 11.27
C SER A 698 13.75 -4.37 12.77
N ARG A 699 14.24 -3.38 13.52
CA ARG A 699 13.97 -3.27 14.96
C ARG A 699 13.82 -1.82 15.37
N GLY A 700 12.98 -1.58 16.35
CA GLY A 700 12.68 -0.21 16.78
C GLY A 700 11.63 -0.16 17.87
N ILE A 701 11.04 1.02 18.01
CA ILE A 701 9.98 1.31 18.98
C ILE A 701 8.79 1.89 18.25
N ASP A 702 7.62 1.30 18.48
CA ASP A 702 6.32 1.83 18.03
C ASP A 702 5.51 2.31 19.23
N THR A 703 4.83 3.44 19.09
CA THR A 703 3.90 3.96 20.09
C THR A 703 2.64 4.47 19.41
N ASP A 704 1.50 3.95 19.82
CA ASP A 704 0.17 4.35 19.39
C ASP A 704 -0.65 4.79 20.60
N LEU A 705 -1.16 6.02 20.59
CA LEU A 705 -1.96 6.58 21.67
C LEU A 705 -3.26 7.17 21.11
N THR A 706 -4.38 6.85 21.76
CA THR A 706 -5.66 7.49 21.49
C THR A 706 -6.23 8.04 22.79
N TRP A 707 -6.61 9.30 22.78
CA TRP A 707 -7.20 9.98 23.93
C TRP A 707 -8.51 10.66 23.58
N THR A 708 -9.60 10.18 24.19
CA THR A 708 -10.96 10.68 23.99
C THR A 708 -11.63 10.90 25.34
N PRO A 709 -11.21 11.94 26.11
CA PRO A 709 -11.69 12.15 27.48
C PRO A 709 -13.17 12.47 27.55
N ASN A 710 -13.73 12.94 26.46
CA ASN A 710 -15.15 13.25 26.34
C ASN A 710 -15.55 13.33 24.87
N GLN A 711 -16.82 13.56 24.62
CA GLN A 711 -17.33 13.67 23.23
C GLN A 711 -16.89 14.95 22.50
N SER A 712 -16.25 15.91 23.19
CA SER A 712 -15.76 17.14 22.59
C SER A 712 -14.33 17.01 22.05
N PHE A 713 -13.49 16.21 22.68
CA PHE A 713 -12.05 16.14 22.33
C PHE A 713 -11.63 14.73 21.95
N GLN A 714 -10.87 14.64 20.87
CA GLN A 714 -10.25 13.40 20.39
C GLN A 714 -8.83 13.72 19.96
N LEU A 715 -7.88 12.86 20.33
CA LEU A 715 -6.47 12.95 19.97
C LEU A 715 -5.96 11.56 19.61
N VAL A 716 -5.22 11.48 18.51
CA VAL A 716 -4.44 10.30 18.11
C VAL A 716 -2.98 10.72 17.94
N LEU A 717 -2.07 9.97 18.51
CA LEU A 717 -0.64 10.15 18.34
C LEU A 717 -0.01 8.80 17.99
N ASN A 718 0.72 8.78 16.91
CA ASN A 718 1.49 7.61 16.49
C ASN A 718 2.95 8.03 16.30
N TYR A 719 3.88 7.23 16.80
CA TYR A 719 5.31 7.45 16.66
C TYR A 719 6.03 6.13 16.40
N ASN A 720 6.86 6.12 15.38
CA ASN A 720 7.80 5.04 15.09
C ASN A 720 9.23 5.57 15.13
N HIS A 721 10.10 4.88 15.86
CA HIS A 721 11.54 5.09 15.87
C HIS A 721 12.25 3.82 15.46
N SER A 722 12.83 3.81 14.26
CA SER A 722 13.62 2.69 13.75
C SER A 722 15.05 2.77 14.31
N LEU A 723 15.42 1.81 15.13
CA LEU A 723 16.79 1.65 15.64
C LEU A 723 17.69 1.03 14.57
N GLU A 724 17.14 0.08 13.81
CA GLU A 724 17.81 -0.63 12.73
C GLU A 724 16.77 -1.09 11.71
N ALA A 725 16.99 -0.82 10.45
CA ALA A 725 16.24 -1.36 9.33
C ALA A 725 17.26 -1.56 8.21
N GLN A 726 17.76 -2.79 8.03
CA GLN A 726 18.90 -3.02 7.14
C GLN A 726 18.95 -4.43 6.56
N ILE A 727 19.66 -4.54 5.45
CA ILE A 727 20.08 -5.81 4.87
C ILE A 727 21.34 -6.26 5.60
N VAL A 728 21.23 -7.34 6.37
CA VAL A 728 22.33 -7.88 7.19
C VAL A 728 23.24 -8.77 6.36
N SER A 729 22.68 -9.56 5.45
CA SER A 729 23.43 -10.33 4.46
C SER A 729 22.66 -10.44 3.16
N ASP A 730 23.40 -10.40 2.03
CA ASP A 730 22.87 -10.62 0.70
C ASP A 730 23.88 -11.35 -0.18
N PRO A 731 23.61 -12.60 -0.59
CA PRO A 731 24.49 -13.40 -1.46
C PRO A 731 24.60 -12.85 -2.89
N SER A 732 23.74 -11.92 -3.30
CA SER A 732 23.84 -11.27 -4.60
C SER A 732 25.09 -10.41 -4.72
N VAL A 733 25.74 -10.10 -3.61
CA VAL A 733 26.98 -9.34 -3.54
C VAL A 733 28.20 -10.23 -3.75
N ASN A 734 29.04 -9.88 -4.70
CA ASN A 734 30.29 -10.59 -4.88
C ASN A 734 31.31 -10.22 -3.78
N PRO A 735 31.62 -11.13 -2.81
CA PRO A 735 32.55 -10.84 -1.73
C PRO A 735 34.01 -10.65 -2.21
N ASN A 736 34.30 -11.01 -3.46
CA ASN A 736 35.64 -10.86 -4.03
C ASN A 736 35.90 -9.50 -4.70
N THR A 737 34.93 -8.61 -4.69
CA THR A 737 35.08 -7.21 -5.07
C THR A 737 34.90 -6.25 -3.90
N PRO A 738 35.69 -6.40 -2.81
CA PRO A 738 35.64 -5.48 -1.68
C PRO A 738 35.94 -4.06 -2.18
N GLY A 739 35.08 -3.11 -1.85
CA GLY A 739 35.21 -1.75 -2.33
C GLY A 739 34.48 -1.44 -3.65
N SER A 740 33.80 -2.42 -4.27
CA SER A 740 32.77 -2.08 -5.26
C SER A 740 31.63 -1.35 -4.57
N LEU A 741 30.97 -0.45 -5.28
CA LEU A 741 29.78 0.24 -4.79
C LEU A 741 28.70 -0.75 -4.36
N ALA A 742 28.53 -1.83 -5.11
CA ALA A 742 27.66 -2.93 -4.78
C ALA A 742 28.02 -3.55 -3.42
N TYR A 743 29.28 -3.90 -3.22
CA TYR A 743 29.76 -4.53 -1.99
C TYR A 743 29.58 -3.64 -0.75
N GLN A 744 29.89 -2.34 -0.85
CA GLN A 744 29.76 -1.40 0.28
C GLN A 744 28.32 -1.04 0.56
N ARG A 745 27.46 -1.10 -0.44
CA ARG A 745 26.06 -0.70 -0.31
C ARG A 745 25.15 -1.84 0.14
N GLU A 746 25.46 -3.08 -0.19
CA GLU A 746 24.59 -4.20 0.12
C GLU A 746 24.83 -4.82 1.50
N PHE A 747 26.00 -4.55 2.10
CA PHE A 747 26.21 -4.83 3.52
C PHE A 747 25.92 -3.57 4.34
N LEU A 748 24.96 -3.67 5.24
CA LEU A 748 24.48 -2.59 6.12
C LEU A 748 23.64 -1.52 5.39
N LEU A 749 23.07 -1.81 4.22
CA LEU A 749 22.14 -0.89 3.59
C LEU A 749 20.84 -0.79 4.39
N PRO A 750 20.30 0.41 4.50
CA PRO A 750 18.95 0.56 5.03
C PRO A 750 17.94 -0.20 4.15
N LEU A 751 16.94 -0.79 4.79
CA LEU A 751 15.75 -1.23 4.06
C LEU A 751 15.09 0.00 3.44
N SER A 752 14.68 -0.12 2.18
CA SER A 752 13.95 0.94 1.52
C SER A 752 12.63 1.23 2.25
N HIS A 753 12.16 2.48 2.16
CA HIS A 753 10.90 2.91 2.77
C HIS A 753 10.85 2.77 4.31
N ALA A 754 11.99 2.84 4.99
CA ALA A 754 12.10 2.76 6.43
C ALA A 754 12.70 4.07 7.02
N PRO A 755 11.89 5.14 7.19
CA PRO A 755 12.37 6.34 7.87
C PRO A 755 12.77 6.03 9.31
N ARG A 756 13.82 6.69 9.79
CA ARG A 756 14.29 6.51 11.16
C ARG A 756 13.25 6.97 12.18
N ASP A 757 12.66 8.14 11.93
CA ASP A 757 11.65 8.75 12.79
C ASP A 757 10.44 9.13 11.98
N ARG A 758 9.28 8.68 12.41
CA ARG A 758 8.00 9.10 11.85
C ARG A 758 7.00 9.37 12.96
N PHE A 759 6.31 10.49 12.85
CA PHE A 759 5.41 10.98 13.89
C PHE A 759 4.14 11.56 13.27
N ASN A 760 2.99 11.19 13.83
CA ASN A 760 1.70 11.77 13.47
C ASN A 760 0.94 12.17 14.74
N LEU A 761 0.42 13.37 14.73
CA LEU A 761 -0.47 13.87 15.77
C LEU A 761 -1.74 14.39 15.12
N VAL A 762 -2.87 13.82 15.47
CA VAL A 762 -4.20 14.18 14.95
C VAL A 762 -5.09 14.61 16.09
N GLY A 763 -5.72 15.77 15.97
CA GLY A 763 -6.63 16.29 16.98
C GLY A 763 -7.95 16.78 16.40
N LYS A 764 -9.05 16.58 17.15
CA LYS A 764 -10.39 17.07 16.84
C LYS A 764 -11.03 17.65 18.07
N TYR A 765 -11.68 18.80 17.95
CA TYR A 765 -12.47 19.41 19.00
C TYR A 765 -13.87 19.81 18.51
N ASN A 766 -14.90 19.28 19.16
CA ASN A 766 -16.30 19.59 18.91
C ASN A 766 -16.74 20.61 19.96
N PHE A 767 -17.05 21.82 19.55
CA PHE A 767 -17.58 22.85 20.45
C PHE A 767 -18.99 22.47 20.88
N ARG A 768 -19.27 22.69 22.18
CA ARG A 768 -20.56 22.42 22.80
C ARG A 768 -21.00 23.64 23.62
N GLY A 769 -22.13 24.19 23.21
CA GLY A 769 -22.67 25.40 23.83
C GLY A 769 -22.06 26.71 23.31
N GLY A 770 -22.76 27.81 23.56
CA GLY A 770 -22.40 29.12 23.07
C GLY A 770 -22.63 29.31 21.56
N PHE A 771 -22.03 30.34 21.00
CA PHE A 771 -22.19 30.64 19.55
C PHE A 771 -21.45 29.70 18.63
N LEU A 772 -20.46 28.95 19.16
CA LEU A 772 -19.74 27.93 18.43
C LEU A 772 -20.36 26.51 18.56
N ASP A 773 -21.48 26.39 19.29
CA ASP A 773 -22.21 25.13 19.31
C ASP A 773 -22.48 24.68 17.87
N LYS A 774 -22.23 23.44 17.53
CA LYS A 774 -22.27 22.89 16.15
C LYS A 774 -21.03 23.08 15.29
N VAL A 775 -20.00 23.78 15.75
CA VAL A 775 -18.70 23.85 15.07
C VAL A 775 -17.80 22.72 15.57
N SER A 776 -17.08 22.10 14.66
CA SER A 776 -15.96 21.21 14.98
C SER A 776 -14.71 21.65 14.22
N VAL A 777 -13.56 21.56 14.85
CA VAL A 777 -12.27 21.86 14.24
C VAL A 777 -11.33 20.69 14.46
N GLY A 778 -10.46 20.46 13.52
CA GLY A 778 -9.41 19.46 13.68
C GLY A 778 -8.19 19.79 12.85
N GLY A 779 -7.10 19.11 13.16
CA GLY A 779 -5.86 19.25 12.44
C GLY A 779 -4.93 18.07 12.68
N ALA A 780 -3.91 17.98 11.85
CA ALA A 780 -2.88 16.97 11.95
C ALA A 780 -1.50 17.53 11.65
N ILE A 781 -0.51 16.96 12.32
CA ILE A 781 0.91 17.16 12.05
C ILE A 781 1.45 15.79 11.63
N ARG A 782 2.11 15.75 10.48
CA ARG A 782 2.76 14.55 9.95
C ARG A 782 4.23 14.86 9.72
N TYR A 783 5.11 14.08 10.33
CA TYR A 783 6.55 14.21 10.20
C TYR A 783 7.17 12.90 9.76
N SER A 784 8.10 12.96 8.84
CA SER A 784 8.97 11.85 8.44
C SER A 784 10.40 12.35 8.30
N SER A 785 11.34 11.65 8.93
CA SER A 785 12.76 11.86 8.64
C SER A 785 13.09 11.37 7.24
N THR A 786 14.24 11.78 6.72
CA THR A 786 14.72 11.28 5.41
C THR A 786 14.83 9.76 5.40
N TYR A 787 14.52 9.14 4.25
CA TYR A 787 14.64 7.70 4.05
C TYR A 787 14.95 7.35 2.60
N GLU A 788 15.52 6.19 2.39
CA GLU A 788 15.86 5.66 1.08
C GLU A 788 14.67 4.89 0.48
N ILE A 789 14.40 5.08 -0.81
CA ILE A 789 13.31 4.40 -1.50
C ILE A 789 13.80 3.36 -2.49
N THR A 790 15.05 3.45 -2.93
CA THR A 790 15.68 2.43 -3.75
C THR A 790 17.14 2.30 -3.42
N ASN A 791 17.59 1.08 -3.27
CA ASN A 791 18.99 0.70 -3.07
C ASN A 791 19.54 -0.01 -4.31
N SER A 792 19.38 0.63 -5.46
CA SER A 792 20.02 0.14 -6.69
C SER A 792 21.54 0.21 -6.58
N ALA A 793 22.24 -0.78 -7.16
CA ALA A 793 23.69 -0.76 -7.27
C ALA A 793 24.22 0.47 -8.02
N SER A 794 23.37 1.15 -8.77
CA SER A 794 23.72 2.30 -9.60
C SER A 794 23.41 3.65 -8.95
N TYR A 795 22.41 3.74 -8.09
CA TYR A 795 21.97 4.99 -7.47
C TYR A 795 21.15 4.75 -6.20
N ASN A 796 21.17 5.70 -5.28
CA ASN A 796 20.30 5.74 -4.11
C ASN A 796 19.36 6.92 -4.26
N LEU A 797 18.08 6.69 -4.06
CA LEU A 797 17.07 7.72 -4.11
C LEU A 797 16.49 7.94 -2.71
N TRP A 798 16.47 9.19 -2.28
CA TRP A 798 16.07 9.58 -0.94
C TRP A 798 14.87 10.51 -0.96
N VAL A 799 13.91 10.24 -0.11
CA VAL A 799 12.88 11.20 0.27
C VAL A 799 13.46 12.11 1.35
N PRO A 800 13.42 13.45 1.19
CA PRO A 800 13.92 14.38 2.21
C PRO A 800 13.05 14.33 3.48
N THR A 801 13.55 14.95 4.55
CA THR A 801 12.75 15.15 5.76
C THR A 801 11.56 16.05 5.44
N GLU A 802 10.36 15.61 5.83
CA GLU A 802 9.11 16.29 5.54
C GLU A 802 8.30 16.58 6.80
N THR A 803 7.65 17.73 6.81
CA THR A 803 6.65 18.08 7.84
C THR A 803 5.43 18.66 7.13
N MET A 804 4.30 17.96 7.26
CA MET A 804 3.04 18.36 6.64
C MET A 804 2.01 18.70 7.72
N LEU A 805 1.20 19.71 7.46
CA LEU A 805 0.12 20.15 8.32
C LEU A 805 -1.20 20.01 7.58
N ASP A 806 -2.20 19.44 8.25
CA ASP A 806 -3.56 19.34 7.74
C ASP A 806 -4.53 19.99 8.71
N ALA A 807 -5.66 20.53 8.21
CA ALA A 807 -6.69 21.14 9.05
C ALA A 807 -8.07 20.97 8.45
N PHE A 808 -9.08 20.95 9.29
CA PHE A 808 -10.46 21.05 8.87
C PHE A 808 -11.33 21.85 9.85
N ILE A 809 -12.43 22.38 9.33
CA ILE A 809 -13.53 22.93 10.08
C ILE A 809 -14.84 22.35 9.56
N SER A 810 -15.75 21.98 10.45
CA SER A 810 -17.09 21.56 10.08
C SER A 810 -18.15 22.30 10.86
N TYR A 811 -19.30 22.48 10.23
CA TYR A 811 -20.46 23.15 10.80
C TYR A 811 -21.72 22.32 10.60
N ARG A 812 -22.37 21.96 11.71
CA ARG A 812 -23.65 21.25 11.70
C ARG A 812 -24.79 22.21 11.52
N MET A 813 -25.67 21.99 10.55
CA MET A 813 -26.76 22.86 10.19
C MET A 813 -28.02 22.06 9.82
N LYS A 814 -29.07 22.77 9.42
CA LYS A 814 -30.24 22.17 8.78
C LYS A 814 -30.49 22.86 7.46
N LEU A 815 -30.71 22.10 6.42
CA LEU A 815 -31.17 22.56 5.12
C LEU A 815 -32.67 22.26 5.02
N GLY A 816 -33.51 23.26 5.36
CA GLY A 816 -34.90 23.02 5.63
C GLY A 816 -35.07 22.15 6.89
N ASN A 817 -35.65 20.97 6.73
CA ASN A 817 -35.82 20.00 7.82
C ASN A 817 -34.72 18.91 7.85
N ILE A 818 -33.82 18.89 6.86
CA ILE A 818 -32.79 17.84 6.72
C ILE A 818 -31.56 18.25 7.54
N PRO A 819 -31.15 17.45 8.52
CA PRO A 819 -29.85 17.64 9.18
C PRO A 819 -28.71 17.56 8.16
N ALA A 820 -27.75 18.45 8.27
CA ALA A 820 -26.63 18.52 7.36
C ALA A 820 -25.36 18.95 8.06
N ASP A 821 -24.22 18.48 7.57
CA ASP A 821 -22.89 18.90 7.98
C ASP A 821 -22.13 19.47 6.76
N LEU A 822 -21.59 20.69 6.91
CA LEU A 822 -20.69 21.29 5.94
C LEU A 822 -19.26 21.22 6.52
N LYS A 823 -18.34 20.63 5.78
CA LYS A 823 -16.93 20.49 6.18
C LYS A 823 -16.02 21.12 5.11
N LEU A 824 -15.03 21.85 5.55
CA LEU A 824 -13.94 22.38 4.73
C LEU A 824 -12.64 21.79 5.24
N ASN A 825 -11.88 21.21 4.34
CA ASN A 825 -10.59 20.56 4.61
C ASN A 825 -9.49 21.24 3.80
N VAL A 826 -8.33 21.37 4.42
CA VAL A 826 -7.07 21.73 3.73
C VAL A 826 -6.02 20.71 4.15
N THR A 827 -5.43 20.02 3.18
CA THR A 827 -4.32 19.12 3.44
C THR A 827 -3.01 19.72 2.94
N ASN A 828 -1.92 19.38 3.61
CA ASN A 828 -0.59 19.85 3.27
C ASN A 828 -0.46 21.39 3.23
N LEU A 829 -0.90 22.07 4.31
CA LEU A 829 -0.77 23.53 4.47
C LEU A 829 0.67 24.04 4.33
N THR A 830 1.65 23.19 4.57
CA THR A 830 3.09 23.48 4.41
C THR A 830 3.53 23.48 2.95
N ASN A 831 2.64 23.07 2.04
CA ASN A 831 2.89 23.00 0.60
C ASN A 831 4.13 22.16 0.22
N VAL A 832 4.39 21.10 0.98
CA VAL A 832 5.46 20.16 0.63
C VAL A 832 5.10 19.50 -0.69
N LYS A 833 6.02 19.55 -1.63
CA LYS A 833 5.89 18.92 -2.93
C LYS A 833 7.02 17.92 -3.08
N ASP A 834 6.65 16.68 -3.29
CA ASP A 834 7.55 15.59 -3.56
C ASP A 834 7.16 14.90 -4.85
N ASP A 835 8.11 14.76 -5.76
CA ASP A 835 7.87 14.17 -7.07
C ASP A 835 7.73 12.66 -7.01
N TYR A 836 8.23 12.04 -5.95
CA TYR A 836 8.13 10.60 -5.77
C TYR A 836 6.78 10.18 -5.18
N THR A 837 6.34 10.84 -4.12
CA THR A 837 5.05 10.55 -3.47
C THR A 837 3.87 11.23 -4.14
N TRP A 838 4.10 11.92 -5.27
CA TRP A 838 3.08 12.67 -6.02
C TRP A 838 2.33 13.68 -5.16
N GLY A 839 3.05 14.26 -4.20
CA GLY A 839 2.50 15.28 -3.32
C GLY A 839 1.97 16.46 -4.11
N ASP A 840 0.65 16.56 -4.22
CA ASP A 840 -0.04 17.62 -4.98
C ASP A 840 0.17 19.03 -4.38
N GLY A 841 0.94 19.17 -3.31
CA GLY A 841 1.03 20.40 -2.55
C GLY A 841 -0.23 20.63 -1.71
N ILE A 842 -0.67 21.88 -1.60
CA ILE A 842 -1.91 22.21 -0.87
C ILE A 842 -3.11 21.71 -1.65
N THR A 843 -3.98 20.93 -1.00
CA THR A 843 -5.28 20.53 -1.55
C THR A 843 -6.42 20.93 -0.62
N GLU A 844 -7.51 21.36 -1.21
CA GLU A 844 -8.68 21.90 -0.53
C GLU A 844 -9.94 21.13 -0.94
N TYR A 845 -10.81 20.83 0.03
CA TYR A 845 -12.07 20.12 -0.21
C TYR A 845 -13.20 20.74 0.59
N ALA A 846 -14.38 20.74 0.00
CA ALA A 846 -15.64 21.06 0.67
C ALA A 846 -16.57 19.86 0.56
N THR A 847 -17.06 19.37 1.70
CA THR A 847 -18.00 18.25 1.76
C THR A 847 -19.31 18.70 2.43
N LEU A 848 -20.43 18.43 1.76
CA LEU A 848 -21.77 18.57 2.32
C LEU A 848 -22.36 17.18 2.53
N THR A 849 -22.65 16.84 3.79
CA THR A 849 -23.33 15.60 4.18
C THR A 849 -24.77 15.89 4.53
N LEU A 850 -25.71 15.17 3.93
CA LEU A 850 -27.14 15.20 4.26
C LEU A 850 -27.51 13.90 4.99
N HIS A 851 -28.29 14.01 6.07
CA HIS A 851 -28.74 12.87 6.88
C HIS A 851 -30.27 12.72 6.80
N PHE A 852 -30.75 11.47 6.61
CA PHE A 852 -32.16 11.14 6.44
C PHE A 852 -32.63 10.08 7.41
#